data_e2972b76ed7f5adc2819ed4eb1b20100
#
_entry.id   e2972b76ed7f5adc2819ed4eb1b20100
#
_cell.length_a   1.000
_cell.length_b   1.000
_cell.length_c   1.000
_cell.angle_alpha   90.00
_cell.angle_beta   90.00
_cell.angle_gamma   90.00
#
_symmetry.space_group_name_H-M   'P 1'
#
loop_
_entity.id
_entity.type
_entity.pdbx_description
1 polymer ?
#
loop_
_entity_poly.entity_id
_entity_poly.type
_entity_poly.pdbx_seq_one_letter_code
_entity_poly.pdbx_strand_id
1 'polypeptide(L)'
;MSNSIINTPISSPIVHESAALHVTGQAVYVDDMPLPSNSVHIAIGLSHVSHGKLNSIFVDEALLAPGVVAVLSAADIPGQNDCSPVMGDDPIFAENKVMYNGQAVFAVVADSRVAARSAVELVKVDITPLPAVITIEQAIKQRSFLENPMCLTAGKPEAEFDSSLIQIDGELVVGGQEHFYLEGQAAIAQPLENGGIKLSVSSQHPSEIQHKVAEMLGISYVDVEVEVRRMGGGFGGKESQSNLAACIAALAAQKTGFPARLVYDRDDDMRLTGKRHDAKLIYKAGFDADGRIKSLILDQYFRCGMSYDLSKAIAIRALTHADNAYYIPNSRLRAFLCKTHTVSNTAFRGFGGPQGMIGIERIMDQIATRLGRDPLEIRKVNYYPDYGSGNFQCTPYGQIVKDGILNTLTDQLIVSANYLDRRKEIDLYNKSNPIKRRGLGFMPVKFGISFNRTMLNQAGALVHVYTDGSVHLNHGGTEMGQGLHTKVIQIVADVFGLDFSRVRISNTTTGKVPNTSATAASSGTDLNGMAALRAAETIKLRMADYLAKLYQSCADDIDFSSGSVILPSGQSLSFSEAVNQCHMGRISLSSTGFYSTPEIHWDDNSLTGSPYYYFAYGVALSEVIVDTLTGESRVLRADILHDAGHSINPALDKGQVEGGFVQGVGWLTTEELMYDDRGALMTHAPSTYKIPACSDRPKELRVSLYDGEGNQSETIHRSKAVGEPPLMLGISAFSAISDAIRGCAKSAVFPKLDAPATAERILMTIQEHKTL
;
A
#
# COMPACT_ATOMS: atom_id res chain seq x y z
N MET A 1 29.64 23.58 31.65
CA MET A 1 28.39 22.89 31.91
C MET A 1 27.56 23.02 30.65
N SER A 2 27.64 22.08 29.75
CA SER A 2 26.82 22.01 28.53
C SER A 2 25.44 21.53 28.95
N ASN A 3 24.43 22.39 28.81
CA ASN A 3 23.04 21.96 28.86
C ASN A 3 22.84 20.89 27.77
N SER A 4 22.92 19.61 28.11
CA SER A 4 22.43 18.53 27.28
C SER A 4 20.91 18.69 27.18
N ILE A 5 20.44 19.19 26.05
CA ILE A 5 19.06 19.14 25.66
C ILE A 5 18.69 17.64 25.68
N ILE A 6 17.82 17.25 26.58
CA ILE A 6 17.27 15.89 26.65
C ILE A 6 16.46 15.72 25.36
N ASN A 7 17.07 15.08 24.35
CA ASN A 7 16.36 14.69 23.15
C ASN A 7 15.42 13.54 23.54
N THR A 8 14.14 13.84 23.68
CA THR A 8 13.12 12.76 23.68
C THR A 8 13.24 12.03 22.35
N PRO A 9 13.22 10.68 22.32
CA PRO A 9 13.30 9.93 21.07
C PRO A 9 12.16 10.28 20.10
N ILE A 10 11.00 10.67 20.63
CA ILE A 10 9.81 11.05 19.85
C ILE A 10 10.00 12.39 19.17
N SER A 11 9.50 12.51 17.95
CA SER A 11 9.62 13.69 17.06
C SER A 11 11.06 14.04 16.66
N SER A 12 12.01 13.14 16.92
CA SER A 12 13.41 13.29 16.52
C SER A 12 13.65 12.61 15.17
N PRO A 13 14.45 13.21 14.26
CA PRO A 13 14.76 12.65 12.94
C PRO A 13 15.84 11.55 13.07
N ILE A 14 15.52 10.49 13.80
CA ILE A 14 16.44 9.35 13.96
C ILE A 14 16.57 8.61 12.63
N VAL A 15 17.81 8.28 12.29
CA VAL A 15 18.13 7.52 11.08
C VAL A 15 17.51 6.12 11.16
N HIS A 16 17.02 5.62 10.03
CA HIS A 16 16.43 4.28 9.91
C HIS A 16 17.35 3.22 10.52
N GLU A 17 16.80 2.28 11.30
CA GLU A 17 17.56 1.32 12.14
C GLU A 17 18.59 0.49 11.36
N SER A 18 18.33 0.21 10.08
CA SER A 18 19.22 -0.55 9.20
C SER A 18 19.91 0.29 8.11
N ALA A 19 19.84 1.63 8.16
CA ALA A 19 20.44 2.49 7.13
C ALA A 19 21.93 2.22 6.91
N ALA A 20 22.70 2.04 7.99
CA ALA A 20 24.13 1.72 7.90
C ALA A 20 24.37 0.39 7.18
N LEU A 21 23.52 -0.62 7.43
CA LEU A 21 23.63 -1.94 6.77
C LEU A 21 23.37 -1.82 5.26
N HIS A 22 22.40 -0.97 4.84
CA HIS A 22 22.11 -0.75 3.43
C HIS A 22 23.27 -0.09 2.68
N VAL A 23 23.79 1.01 3.20
CA VAL A 23 24.86 1.76 2.51
C VAL A 23 26.22 1.07 2.55
N THR A 24 26.43 0.11 3.46
CA THR A 24 27.66 -0.71 3.53
C THR A 24 27.53 -2.06 2.82
N GLY A 25 26.35 -2.39 2.26
CA GLY A 25 26.11 -3.69 1.61
C GLY A 25 25.98 -4.86 2.58
N GLN A 26 25.77 -4.61 3.88
CA GLN A 26 25.62 -5.64 4.92
C GLN A 26 24.17 -6.01 5.22
N ALA A 27 23.20 -5.30 4.62
CA ALA A 27 21.80 -5.66 4.75
C ALA A 27 21.52 -6.98 4.03
N VAL A 28 20.97 -7.95 4.75
CA VAL A 28 20.68 -9.30 4.23
C VAL A 28 19.20 -9.38 3.91
N TYR A 29 18.86 -9.71 2.67
CA TYR A 29 17.52 -10.04 2.18
C TYR A 29 17.36 -11.55 2.04
N VAL A 30 16.14 -12.01 1.68
CA VAL A 30 15.86 -13.46 1.61
C VAL A 30 16.79 -14.16 0.60
N ASP A 31 17.05 -13.55 -0.57
CA ASP A 31 17.95 -14.13 -1.57
C ASP A 31 19.43 -14.13 -1.16
N ASP A 32 19.81 -13.24 -0.22
CA ASP A 32 21.21 -13.16 0.29
C ASP A 32 21.50 -14.18 1.41
N MET A 33 20.48 -14.84 1.96
CA MET A 33 20.66 -15.75 3.09
C MET A 33 21.50 -16.96 2.69
N PRO A 34 22.56 -17.29 3.47
CA PRO A 34 23.35 -18.48 3.20
C PRO A 34 22.52 -19.75 3.42
N LEU A 35 22.65 -20.71 2.54
CA LEU A 35 22.00 -22.00 2.61
C LEU A 35 23.00 -23.14 2.81
N PRO A 36 22.56 -24.24 3.44
CA PRO A 36 23.34 -25.51 3.47
C PRO A 36 23.66 -26.00 2.05
N SER A 37 24.78 -26.69 1.90
CA SER A 37 25.24 -27.17 0.59
C SER A 37 24.32 -28.20 -0.09
N ASN A 38 23.44 -28.83 0.69
CA ASN A 38 22.43 -29.78 0.21
C ASN A 38 21.07 -29.12 -0.13
N SER A 39 21.02 -27.79 -0.21
CA SER A 39 19.80 -27.08 -0.52
C SER A 39 19.41 -27.24 -1.99
N VAL A 40 18.11 -27.20 -2.26
CA VAL A 40 17.56 -27.26 -3.61
C VAL A 40 17.02 -25.90 -4.06
N HIS A 41 17.02 -25.68 -5.36
CA HIS A 41 16.52 -24.49 -6.03
C HIS A 41 15.32 -24.83 -6.89
N ILE A 42 14.41 -23.87 -7.03
CA ILE A 42 13.13 -24.08 -7.71
C ILE A 42 12.99 -23.10 -8.87
N ALA A 43 12.48 -23.60 -9.99
CA ALA A 43 12.00 -22.78 -11.11
C ALA A 43 10.58 -23.20 -11.49
N ILE A 44 9.72 -22.20 -11.77
CA ILE A 44 8.28 -22.43 -12.07
C ILE A 44 8.08 -22.54 -13.57
N GLY A 45 7.32 -23.53 -13.99
CA GLY A 45 6.82 -23.66 -15.37
C GLY A 45 5.49 -22.93 -15.53
N LEU A 46 5.46 -21.98 -16.48
CA LEU A 46 4.35 -21.07 -16.69
C LEU A 46 3.49 -21.45 -17.91
N SER A 47 2.21 -21.17 -17.85
CA SER A 47 1.33 -21.26 -19.01
C SER A 47 1.64 -20.16 -20.03
N HIS A 48 1.67 -20.55 -21.33
CA HIS A 48 1.73 -19.61 -22.46
C HIS A 48 0.36 -19.33 -23.08
N VAL A 49 -0.72 -19.83 -22.44
CA VAL A 49 -2.11 -19.69 -22.87
C VAL A 49 -2.89 -18.97 -21.80
N SER A 50 -3.68 -17.98 -22.19
CA SER A 50 -4.48 -17.19 -21.25
C SER A 50 -5.73 -17.90 -20.74
N HIS A 51 -6.31 -18.82 -21.54
CA HIS A 51 -7.43 -19.64 -21.11
C HIS A 51 -7.39 -20.95 -21.89
N GLY A 52 -7.41 -22.07 -21.20
CA GLY A 52 -7.34 -23.37 -21.86
C GLY A 52 -7.62 -24.54 -20.92
N LYS A 53 -7.96 -25.67 -21.51
CA LYS A 53 -8.04 -26.95 -20.80
C LYS A 53 -6.63 -27.55 -20.72
N LEU A 54 -6.16 -27.82 -19.52
CA LEU A 54 -4.92 -28.55 -19.28
C LEU A 54 -5.18 -30.05 -19.47
N ASN A 55 -4.55 -30.64 -20.46
CA ASN A 55 -4.75 -32.07 -20.80
C ASN A 55 -3.69 -32.93 -20.11
N SER A 56 -2.41 -32.58 -20.22
CA SER A 56 -1.28 -33.37 -19.69
C SER A 56 -0.04 -32.54 -19.46
N ILE A 57 0.80 -32.99 -18.52
CA ILE A 57 2.15 -32.48 -18.25
C ILE A 57 3.11 -33.66 -18.42
N PHE A 58 4.07 -33.55 -19.33
CA PHE A 58 5.07 -34.59 -19.61
C PHE A 58 6.41 -34.18 -19.01
N VAL A 59 6.81 -34.87 -17.93
CA VAL A 59 7.96 -34.50 -17.08
C VAL A 59 9.20 -35.39 -17.25
N ASP A 60 9.11 -36.48 -18.02
CA ASP A 60 10.13 -37.53 -18.08
C ASP A 60 11.50 -36.99 -18.53
N GLU A 61 11.53 -36.11 -19.56
CA GLU A 61 12.77 -35.52 -20.05
C GLU A 61 13.43 -34.62 -18.99
N ALA A 62 12.63 -33.87 -18.25
CA ALA A 62 13.12 -32.99 -17.19
C ALA A 62 13.65 -33.78 -15.97
N LEU A 63 12.99 -34.89 -15.59
CA LEU A 63 13.43 -35.75 -14.50
C LEU A 63 14.77 -36.45 -14.79
N LEU A 64 15.13 -36.64 -16.06
CA LEU A 64 16.41 -37.21 -16.48
C LEU A 64 17.52 -36.16 -16.62
N ALA A 65 17.20 -34.87 -16.53
CA ALA A 65 18.18 -33.81 -16.69
C ALA A 65 19.15 -33.73 -15.48
N PRO A 66 20.44 -33.45 -15.71
CA PRO A 66 21.43 -33.37 -14.65
C PRO A 66 21.05 -32.35 -13.57
N GLY A 67 21.14 -32.76 -12.29
CA GLY A 67 20.86 -31.93 -11.14
C GLY A 67 19.39 -31.82 -10.76
N VAL A 68 18.44 -32.32 -11.57
CA VAL A 68 17.02 -32.32 -11.23
C VAL A 68 16.72 -33.37 -10.15
N VAL A 69 16.02 -32.96 -9.12
CA VAL A 69 15.63 -33.77 -7.97
C VAL A 69 14.16 -34.18 -8.03
N ALA A 70 13.29 -33.26 -8.46
CA ALA A 70 11.85 -33.50 -8.60
C ALA A 70 11.21 -32.54 -9.57
N VAL A 71 10.03 -32.90 -10.09
CA VAL A 71 9.09 -31.99 -10.76
C VAL A 71 7.78 -32.05 -9.97
N LEU A 72 7.27 -30.91 -9.54
CA LEU A 72 6.08 -30.78 -8.70
C LEU A 72 4.93 -30.23 -9.52
N SER A 73 3.72 -30.68 -9.22
CA SER A 73 2.46 -30.23 -9.84
C SER A 73 1.31 -30.24 -8.81
N ALA A 74 0.10 -29.93 -9.23
CA ALA A 74 -1.08 -30.00 -8.36
C ALA A 74 -1.26 -31.38 -7.69
N ALA A 75 -0.87 -32.47 -8.38
CA ALA A 75 -0.98 -33.83 -7.86
C ALA A 75 -0.05 -34.13 -6.66
N ASP A 76 0.97 -33.29 -6.42
CA ASP A 76 1.92 -33.45 -5.33
C ASP A 76 1.49 -32.76 -4.04
N ILE A 77 0.44 -31.94 -4.09
CA ILE A 77 -0.05 -31.18 -2.95
C ILE A 77 -0.88 -32.09 -2.03
N PRO A 78 -0.46 -32.28 -0.76
CA PRO A 78 -1.15 -33.21 0.15
C PRO A 78 -2.45 -32.63 0.73
N GLY A 79 -2.61 -31.32 0.81
CA GLY A 79 -3.76 -30.62 1.35
C GLY A 79 -4.53 -29.85 0.30
N GLN A 80 -4.66 -28.52 0.48
CA GLN A 80 -5.42 -27.65 -0.42
C GLN A 80 -4.53 -27.05 -1.50
N ASN A 81 -4.91 -27.21 -2.78
CA ASN A 81 -4.26 -26.55 -3.91
C ASN A 81 -4.82 -25.11 -4.05
N ASP A 82 -4.57 -24.27 -3.03
CA ASP A 82 -5.06 -22.89 -2.96
C ASP A 82 -4.10 -21.98 -2.21
N CYS A 83 -3.78 -20.84 -2.78
CA CYS A 83 -3.00 -19.76 -2.15
C CYS A 83 -3.78 -18.44 -2.04
N SER A 84 -5.08 -18.45 -2.32
CA SER A 84 -5.92 -17.25 -2.24
C SER A 84 -6.05 -16.74 -0.80
N PRO A 85 -6.10 -15.42 -0.59
CA PRO A 85 -6.25 -14.86 0.75
C PRO A 85 -7.68 -14.98 1.31
N VAL A 86 -8.72 -15.14 0.44
CA VAL A 86 -10.11 -14.98 0.89
C VAL A 86 -11.05 -16.10 0.42
N MET A 87 -11.07 -16.45 -0.89
CA MET A 87 -12.19 -17.20 -1.47
C MET A 87 -11.90 -18.66 -1.81
N GLY A 88 -10.66 -19.12 -1.75
CA GLY A 88 -10.31 -20.48 -2.17
C GLY A 88 -10.36 -20.65 -3.71
N ASP A 89 -10.02 -19.61 -4.46
CA ASP A 89 -10.20 -19.55 -5.92
C ASP A 89 -8.89 -19.24 -6.68
N ASP A 90 -7.72 -19.38 -6.03
CA ASP A 90 -6.41 -19.13 -6.64
C ASP A 90 -5.49 -20.35 -6.44
N PRO A 91 -5.48 -21.31 -7.38
CA PRO A 91 -4.71 -22.53 -7.23
C PRO A 91 -3.20 -22.28 -7.29
N ILE A 92 -2.44 -22.96 -6.43
CA ILE A 92 -0.96 -22.96 -6.42
C ILE A 92 -0.43 -23.45 -7.76
N PHE A 93 -0.96 -24.54 -8.26
CA PHE A 93 -0.71 -25.03 -9.62
C PHE A 93 -2.02 -25.23 -10.36
N ALA A 94 -2.05 -24.87 -11.64
CA ALA A 94 -3.18 -25.18 -12.50
C ALA A 94 -3.41 -26.70 -12.55
N GLU A 95 -4.67 -27.14 -12.39
CA GLU A 95 -5.01 -28.56 -12.34
C GLU A 95 -5.75 -29.03 -13.60
N ASN A 96 -6.91 -28.45 -13.89
CA ASN A 96 -7.76 -28.83 -15.02
C ASN A 96 -7.80 -27.77 -16.12
N LYS A 97 -7.51 -26.52 -15.75
CA LYS A 97 -7.56 -25.35 -16.63
C LYS A 97 -6.45 -24.38 -16.30
N VAL A 98 -5.97 -23.71 -17.33
CA VAL A 98 -5.18 -22.49 -17.17
C VAL A 98 -6.09 -21.29 -17.38
N MET A 99 -5.91 -20.27 -16.56
CA MET A 99 -6.80 -19.11 -16.47
C MET A 99 -6.12 -17.80 -16.88
N TYR A 100 -4.78 -17.76 -17.00
CA TYR A 100 -4.05 -16.62 -17.53
C TYR A 100 -2.68 -17.04 -18.09
N ASN A 101 -2.15 -16.21 -18.99
CA ASN A 101 -0.78 -16.36 -19.51
C ASN A 101 0.19 -15.98 -18.40
N GLY A 102 1.04 -16.90 -17.99
CA GLY A 102 1.93 -16.77 -16.83
C GLY A 102 1.47 -17.55 -15.58
N GLN A 103 0.34 -18.27 -15.60
CA GLN A 103 -0.09 -19.09 -14.48
C GLN A 103 0.88 -20.25 -14.23
N ALA A 104 1.22 -20.50 -12.96
CA ALA A 104 2.01 -21.65 -12.56
C ALA A 104 1.31 -22.96 -12.87
N VAL A 105 1.99 -23.87 -13.59
CA VAL A 105 1.49 -25.20 -13.98
C VAL A 105 2.26 -26.31 -13.27
N PHE A 106 3.57 -26.15 -13.12
CA PHE A 106 4.47 -27.07 -12.46
C PHE A 106 5.68 -26.30 -11.89
N ALA A 107 6.51 -26.98 -11.09
CA ALA A 107 7.80 -26.44 -10.65
C ALA A 107 8.86 -27.52 -10.75
N VAL A 108 10.06 -27.16 -11.24
CA VAL A 108 11.24 -28.01 -11.26
C VAL A 108 12.09 -27.71 -10.04
N VAL A 109 12.48 -28.76 -9.31
CA VAL A 109 13.36 -28.70 -8.14
C VAL A 109 14.70 -29.33 -8.51
N ALA A 110 15.81 -28.60 -8.36
CA ALA A 110 17.14 -29.04 -8.75
C ALA A 110 18.21 -28.60 -7.73
N ASP A 111 19.43 -29.13 -7.87
CA ASP A 111 20.59 -28.82 -7.03
C ASP A 111 21.15 -27.40 -7.25
N SER A 112 20.72 -26.75 -8.32
CA SER A 112 21.14 -25.38 -8.67
C SER A 112 20.04 -24.62 -9.42
N ARG A 113 20.06 -23.29 -9.32
CA ARG A 113 19.14 -22.41 -10.03
C ARG A 113 19.23 -22.60 -11.56
N VAL A 114 20.44 -22.79 -12.08
CA VAL A 114 20.66 -22.99 -13.51
C VAL A 114 20.06 -24.29 -13.97
N ALA A 115 20.27 -25.40 -13.25
CA ALA A 115 19.70 -26.70 -13.57
C ALA A 115 18.15 -26.64 -13.53
N ALA A 116 17.57 -26.04 -12.49
CA ALA A 116 16.12 -25.88 -12.37
C ALA A 116 15.54 -25.13 -13.57
N ARG A 117 16.09 -23.97 -13.93
CA ARG A 117 15.58 -23.14 -15.06
C ARG A 117 15.76 -23.83 -16.41
N SER A 118 16.92 -24.48 -16.64
CA SER A 118 17.14 -25.22 -17.89
C SER A 118 16.17 -26.40 -18.05
N ALA A 119 15.84 -27.07 -16.95
CA ALA A 119 14.95 -28.22 -17.00
C ALA A 119 13.46 -27.85 -17.15
N VAL A 120 13.06 -26.62 -16.83
CA VAL A 120 11.70 -26.13 -17.12
C VAL A 120 11.39 -26.24 -18.64
N GLU A 121 12.35 -25.94 -19.50
CA GLU A 121 12.20 -25.98 -20.96
C GLU A 121 12.02 -27.40 -21.51
N LEU A 122 12.37 -28.44 -20.73
CA LEU A 122 12.23 -29.83 -21.11
C LEU A 122 10.84 -30.39 -20.78
N VAL A 123 10.05 -29.71 -19.97
CA VAL A 123 8.68 -30.11 -19.63
C VAL A 123 7.74 -29.69 -20.75
N LYS A 124 6.98 -30.63 -21.29
CA LYS A 124 5.97 -30.37 -22.32
C LYS A 124 4.59 -30.32 -21.68
N VAL A 125 3.85 -29.24 -21.90
CA VAL A 125 2.51 -29.03 -21.39
C VAL A 125 1.52 -29.02 -22.56
N ASP A 126 0.55 -29.91 -22.53
CA ASP A 126 -0.53 -29.99 -23.53
C ASP A 126 -1.76 -29.22 -23.04
N ILE A 127 -2.06 -28.11 -23.72
CA ILE A 127 -3.20 -27.24 -23.40
C ILE A 127 -4.04 -27.03 -24.64
N THR A 128 -5.33 -27.30 -24.54
CA THR A 128 -6.32 -26.96 -25.58
C THR A 128 -6.82 -25.53 -25.32
N PRO A 129 -6.49 -24.54 -26.17
CA PRO A 129 -6.92 -23.15 -25.96
C PRO A 129 -8.43 -22.98 -25.98
N LEU A 130 -8.94 -22.09 -25.14
CA LEU A 130 -10.33 -21.65 -25.04
C LEU A 130 -10.44 -20.14 -25.27
N PRO A 131 -11.63 -19.60 -25.61
CA PRO A 131 -11.83 -18.15 -25.72
C PRO A 131 -11.49 -17.44 -24.41
N ALA A 132 -10.70 -16.38 -24.49
CA ALA A 132 -10.27 -15.58 -23.34
C ALA A 132 -10.99 -14.22 -23.31
N VAL A 133 -11.20 -13.71 -22.10
CA VAL A 133 -11.67 -12.35 -21.80
C VAL A 133 -10.48 -11.61 -21.20
N ILE A 134 -9.97 -10.57 -21.86
CA ILE A 134 -8.73 -9.90 -21.44
C ILE A 134 -9.00 -8.48 -20.94
N THR A 135 -9.94 -7.75 -21.57
CA THR A 135 -10.19 -6.36 -21.26
C THR A 135 -11.49 -6.13 -20.47
N ILE A 136 -11.59 -4.96 -19.84
CA ILE A 136 -12.81 -4.53 -19.14
C ILE A 136 -14.00 -4.47 -20.10
N GLU A 137 -13.82 -3.99 -21.33
CA GLU A 137 -14.85 -3.89 -22.35
C GLU A 137 -15.39 -5.28 -22.75
N GLN A 138 -14.49 -6.25 -22.90
CA GLN A 138 -14.88 -7.65 -23.16
C GLN A 138 -15.67 -8.22 -21.98
N ALA A 139 -15.21 -7.97 -20.74
CA ALA A 139 -15.89 -8.42 -19.54
C ALA A 139 -17.30 -7.82 -19.40
N ILE A 140 -17.45 -6.52 -19.65
CA ILE A 140 -18.76 -5.84 -19.67
C ILE A 140 -19.69 -6.47 -20.72
N LYS A 141 -19.20 -6.63 -21.96
CA LYS A 141 -19.97 -7.20 -23.08
C LYS A 141 -20.43 -8.64 -22.79
N GLN A 142 -19.57 -9.43 -22.16
CA GLN A 142 -19.87 -10.85 -21.85
C GLN A 142 -20.53 -11.03 -20.47
N ARG A 143 -20.71 -9.96 -19.70
CA ARG A 143 -21.17 -9.99 -18.30
C ARG A 143 -20.30 -10.91 -17.42
N SER A 144 -18.99 -10.88 -17.66
CA SER A 144 -18.02 -11.68 -16.92
C SER A 144 -17.60 -10.91 -15.66
N PHE A 145 -18.26 -11.18 -14.54
CA PHE A 145 -18.01 -10.58 -13.25
C PHE A 145 -17.77 -11.65 -12.19
N LEU A 146 -16.97 -11.33 -11.16
CA LEU A 146 -16.72 -12.22 -10.03
C LEU A 146 -17.97 -12.33 -9.12
N GLU A 147 -18.71 -11.22 -8.96
CA GLU A 147 -19.95 -11.16 -8.19
C GLU A 147 -20.90 -10.09 -8.74
N ASN A 148 -22.08 -9.99 -8.15
CA ASN A 148 -23.00 -8.91 -8.44
C ASN A 148 -22.38 -7.54 -8.08
N PRO A 149 -22.70 -6.45 -8.82
CA PRO A 149 -22.13 -5.15 -8.53
C PRO A 149 -22.50 -4.66 -7.15
N MET A 150 -21.53 -4.13 -6.42
CA MET A 150 -21.73 -3.42 -5.17
C MET A 150 -22.31 -2.05 -5.46
N CYS A 151 -23.24 -1.56 -4.62
CA CYS A 151 -23.90 -0.28 -4.79
C CYS A 151 -24.02 0.46 -3.45
N LEU A 152 -23.34 1.60 -3.34
CA LEU A 152 -23.45 2.55 -2.26
C LEU A 152 -24.35 3.70 -2.69
N THR A 153 -25.42 3.99 -1.97
CA THR A 153 -26.35 5.06 -2.31
C THR A 153 -26.59 5.96 -1.11
N ALA A 154 -26.51 7.28 -1.33
CA ALA A 154 -26.89 8.32 -0.39
C ALA A 154 -27.88 9.28 -1.04
N GLY A 155 -28.90 9.73 -0.30
CA GLY A 155 -29.90 10.68 -0.80
C GLY A 155 -30.76 10.15 -1.97
N LYS A 156 -31.01 11.02 -2.95
CA LYS A 156 -31.84 10.74 -4.15
C LYS A 156 -31.11 11.12 -5.43
N PRO A 157 -30.04 10.39 -5.81
CA PRO A 157 -29.10 10.84 -6.84
C PRO A 157 -29.73 11.04 -8.22
N GLU A 158 -30.63 10.16 -8.68
CA GLU A 158 -31.27 10.29 -9.99
C GLU A 158 -32.17 11.52 -10.06
N ALA A 159 -33.05 11.70 -9.08
CA ALA A 159 -33.96 12.82 -9.03
C ALA A 159 -33.25 14.18 -8.93
N GLU A 160 -32.19 14.23 -8.14
CA GLU A 160 -31.36 15.43 -8.00
C GLU A 160 -30.51 15.69 -9.24
N PHE A 161 -30.07 14.65 -9.95
CA PHE A 161 -29.38 14.79 -11.22
C PHE A 161 -30.35 15.40 -12.26
N ASP A 162 -31.53 14.82 -12.42
CA ASP A 162 -32.52 15.27 -13.40
C ASP A 162 -32.99 16.71 -13.16
N SER A 163 -33.10 17.15 -11.90
CA SER A 163 -33.47 18.51 -11.50
C SER A 163 -32.30 19.50 -11.47
N SER A 164 -31.06 19.05 -11.63
CA SER A 164 -29.86 19.89 -11.57
C SER A 164 -29.84 20.90 -12.73
N LEU A 165 -29.50 22.15 -12.41
CA LEU A 165 -29.47 23.26 -13.39
C LEU A 165 -28.42 23.00 -14.48
N ILE A 166 -27.28 22.43 -14.11
CA ILE A 166 -26.17 22.12 -15.00
C ILE A 166 -25.75 20.66 -14.78
N GLN A 167 -25.56 19.96 -15.88
CA GLN A 167 -25.18 18.54 -15.88
C GLN A 167 -23.92 18.31 -16.71
N ILE A 168 -23.12 17.38 -16.31
CA ILE A 168 -22.00 16.82 -17.07
C ILE A 168 -22.02 15.30 -16.98
N ASP A 169 -21.46 14.67 -17.98
CA ASP A 169 -21.16 13.23 -18.02
C ASP A 169 -19.80 12.99 -18.64
N GLY A 170 -19.29 11.81 -18.48
CA GLY A 170 -18.02 11.43 -19.06
C GLY A 170 -17.56 10.04 -18.66
N GLU A 171 -16.40 9.71 -19.17
CA GLU A 171 -15.68 8.50 -18.82
C GLU A 171 -14.18 8.80 -18.61
N LEU A 172 -13.52 7.92 -17.88
CA LEU A 172 -12.07 7.95 -17.65
C LEU A 172 -11.57 6.52 -17.58
N VAL A 173 -10.59 6.19 -18.40
CA VAL A 173 -9.81 4.95 -18.26
C VAL A 173 -8.55 5.23 -17.48
N VAL A 174 -8.27 4.38 -16.49
CA VAL A 174 -7.10 4.49 -15.62
C VAL A 174 -6.34 3.17 -15.68
N GLY A 175 -5.10 3.19 -16.16
CA GLY A 175 -4.25 2.02 -16.26
C GLY A 175 -3.89 1.42 -14.89
N GLY A 176 -3.54 0.14 -14.92
CA GLY A 176 -2.93 -0.53 -13.78
C GLY A 176 -1.54 0.00 -13.48
N GLN A 177 -0.89 -0.56 -12.45
CA GLN A 177 0.47 -0.20 -12.06
C GLN A 177 1.18 -1.43 -11.51
N GLU A 178 2.43 -1.65 -11.91
CA GLU A 178 3.32 -2.66 -11.35
C GLU A 178 3.96 -2.15 -10.06
N HIS A 179 4.06 -2.99 -9.04
CA HIS A 179 4.69 -2.64 -7.76
C HIS A 179 6.16 -2.26 -7.92
N PHE A 180 6.84 -2.99 -8.77
CA PHE A 180 8.24 -2.78 -9.12
C PHE A 180 9.14 -2.61 -7.88
N TYR A 181 8.84 -3.34 -6.81
CA TYR A 181 9.71 -3.42 -5.64
C TYR A 181 11.10 -3.92 -6.05
N LEU A 182 12.15 -3.47 -5.40
CA LEU A 182 13.54 -3.80 -5.80
C LEU A 182 13.86 -5.29 -5.59
N GLU A 183 13.50 -5.84 -4.42
CA GLU A 183 13.54 -7.27 -4.15
C GLU A 183 12.29 -7.95 -4.71
N GLY A 184 12.44 -8.93 -5.62
CA GLY A 184 11.35 -9.77 -6.11
C GLY A 184 10.73 -10.66 -5.03
N GLN A 185 9.74 -11.48 -5.38
CA GLN A 185 9.20 -12.50 -4.48
C GLN A 185 10.29 -13.52 -4.16
N ALA A 186 10.47 -13.83 -2.88
CA ALA A 186 11.50 -14.76 -2.42
C ALA A 186 11.03 -15.53 -1.19
N ALA A 187 11.28 -16.83 -1.19
CA ALA A 187 10.98 -17.72 -0.09
C ALA A 187 12.07 -18.80 0.07
N ILE A 188 12.44 -19.06 1.31
CA ILE A 188 13.29 -20.18 1.71
C ILE A 188 12.50 -21.02 2.72
N ALA A 189 12.34 -22.31 2.46
CA ALA A 189 11.69 -23.26 3.36
C ALA A 189 12.71 -24.28 3.87
N GLN A 190 12.67 -24.54 5.18
CA GLN A 190 13.56 -25.49 5.85
C GLN A 190 12.74 -26.50 6.66
N PRO A 191 12.89 -27.82 6.42
CA PRO A 191 12.25 -28.83 7.25
C PRO A 191 12.80 -28.77 8.69
N LEU A 192 11.94 -28.98 9.68
CA LEU A 192 12.28 -29.08 11.09
C LEU A 192 12.25 -30.55 11.56
N GLU A 193 12.99 -30.86 12.63
CA GLU A 193 13.12 -32.22 13.16
C GLU A 193 11.81 -32.84 13.66
N ASN A 194 10.81 -31.98 14.03
CA ASN A 194 9.50 -32.40 14.49
C ASN A 194 8.49 -32.60 13.35
N GLY A 195 8.93 -32.58 12.09
CA GLY A 195 8.05 -32.66 10.90
C GLY A 195 7.40 -31.33 10.50
N GLY A 196 7.66 -30.26 11.25
CA GLY A 196 7.24 -28.89 10.90
C GLY A 196 8.14 -28.26 9.84
N ILE A 197 7.84 -27.00 9.50
CA ILE A 197 8.60 -26.24 8.51
C ILE A 197 8.83 -24.80 8.96
N LYS A 198 10.04 -24.30 8.73
CA LYS A 198 10.39 -22.89 8.93
C LYS A 198 10.56 -22.20 7.58
N LEU A 199 9.95 -21.03 7.44
CA LEU A 199 10.08 -20.20 6.23
C LEU A 199 10.73 -18.85 6.56
N SER A 200 11.65 -18.43 5.69
CA SER A 200 12.10 -17.04 5.57
C SER A 200 11.51 -16.48 4.26
N VAL A 201 10.65 -15.48 4.36
CA VAL A 201 9.85 -14.99 3.22
C VAL A 201 9.89 -13.47 3.13
N SER A 202 9.90 -12.95 1.91
CA SER A 202 9.67 -11.54 1.65
C SER A 202 8.15 -11.30 1.58
N SER A 203 7.51 -11.00 2.73
CA SER A 203 6.06 -10.88 2.84
C SER A 203 5.64 -9.79 3.84
N GLN A 204 4.54 -9.10 3.52
CA GLN A 204 3.86 -8.17 4.42
C GLN A 204 2.95 -8.89 5.43
N HIS A 205 2.66 -10.20 5.24
CA HIS A 205 1.66 -10.93 6.01
C HIS A 205 2.15 -12.32 6.43
N PRO A 206 3.10 -12.42 7.38
CA PRO A 206 3.64 -13.72 7.81
C PRO A 206 2.60 -14.69 8.35
N SER A 207 1.54 -14.20 9.02
CA SER A 207 0.46 -15.08 9.53
C SER A 207 -0.36 -15.73 8.40
N GLU A 208 -0.62 -15.03 7.29
CA GLU A 208 -1.31 -15.61 6.13
C GLU A 208 -0.45 -16.68 5.45
N ILE A 209 0.86 -16.40 5.29
CA ILE A 209 1.80 -17.42 4.80
C ILE A 209 1.76 -18.67 5.68
N GLN A 210 1.76 -18.52 7.00
CA GLN A 210 1.64 -19.62 7.95
C GLN A 210 0.41 -20.46 7.70
N HIS A 211 -0.74 -19.81 7.52
CA HIS A 211 -2.01 -20.49 7.28
C HIS A 211 -2.01 -21.22 5.94
N LYS A 212 -1.65 -20.54 4.85
CA LYS A 212 -1.67 -21.10 3.48
C LYS A 212 -0.70 -22.27 3.31
N VAL A 213 0.49 -22.17 3.89
CA VAL A 213 1.45 -23.28 3.87
C VAL A 213 0.93 -24.47 4.68
N ALA A 214 0.36 -24.24 5.85
CA ALA A 214 -0.19 -25.32 6.67
C ALA A 214 -1.39 -26.03 6.00
N GLU A 215 -2.31 -25.25 5.40
CA GLU A 215 -3.46 -25.77 4.64
C GLU A 215 -3.01 -26.59 3.42
N MET A 216 -2.01 -26.09 2.68
CA MET A 216 -1.43 -26.78 1.52
C MET A 216 -0.72 -28.06 1.91
N LEU A 217 0.01 -28.08 3.03
CA LEU A 217 0.73 -29.25 3.52
C LEU A 217 -0.16 -30.22 4.32
N GLY A 218 -1.38 -29.81 4.72
CA GLY A 218 -2.27 -30.61 5.56
C GLY A 218 -1.77 -30.80 6.99
N ILE A 219 -1.06 -29.78 7.56
CA ILE A 219 -0.50 -29.81 8.91
C ILE A 219 -1.10 -28.67 9.77
N SER A 220 -0.79 -28.67 11.07
CA SER A 220 -1.30 -27.62 11.97
C SER A 220 -0.54 -26.30 11.79
N TYR A 221 -1.18 -25.16 12.07
CA TYR A 221 -0.54 -23.84 11.98
C TYR A 221 0.70 -23.71 12.89
N VAL A 222 0.69 -24.36 14.06
CA VAL A 222 1.80 -24.36 15.01
C VAL A 222 3.06 -25.07 14.47
N ASP A 223 2.92 -25.94 13.46
CA ASP A 223 4.02 -26.64 12.82
C ASP A 223 4.68 -25.81 11.70
N VAL A 224 4.16 -24.62 11.42
CA VAL A 224 4.72 -23.68 10.43
C VAL A 224 5.19 -22.42 11.13
N GLU A 225 6.50 -22.15 11.07
CA GLU A 225 7.08 -20.89 11.55
C GLU A 225 7.45 -20.00 10.35
N VAL A 226 6.99 -18.76 10.34
CA VAL A 226 7.31 -17.79 9.28
C VAL A 226 8.07 -16.62 9.86
N GLU A 227 9.16 -16.25 9.23
CA GLU A 227 10.05 -15.17 9.63
C GLU A 227 10.28 -14.16 8.50
N VAL A 228 10.16 -12.87 8.83
CA VAL A 228 10.43 -11.74 7.93
C VAL A 228 11.40 -10.79 8.62
N ARG A 229 12.61 -10.61 8.07
CA ARG A 229 13.58 -9.65 8.62
C ARG A 229 13.33 -8.25 8.07
N ARG A 230 13.31 -8.13 6.76
CA ARG A 230 13.02 -6.93 5.97
C ARG A 230 12.64 -7.30 4.56
N MET A 231 12.00 -6.37 3.87
CA MET A 231 11.69 -6.49 2.45
C MET A 231 12.32 -5.34 1.67
N GLY A 232 12.76 -5.60 0.46
CA GLY A 232 13.22 -4.61 -0.51
C GLY A 232 12.05 -3.93 -1.25
N GLY A 233 11.09 -3.39 -0.48
CA GLY A 233 9.82 -2.86 -0.94
C GLY A 233 8.70 -3.90 -0.91
N GLY A 234 7.46 -3.44 -0.74
CA GLY A 234 6.25 -4.27 -0.75
C GLY A 234 5.12 -3.58 -1.49
N PHE A 235 4.75 -2.38 -1.07
CA PHE A 235 3.73 -1.50 -1.68
C PHE A 235 2.33 -2.13 -1.81
N GLY A 236 2.07 -3.25 -1.11
CA GLY A 236 0.87 -4.08 -1.25
C GLY A 236 1.09 -5.35 -2.08
N GLY A 237 2.12 -5.41 -2.92
CA GLY A 237 2.42 -6.56 -3.79
C GLY A 237 3.01 -7.77 -3.08
N LYS A 238 3.24 -7.69 -1.78
CA LYS A 238 3.69 -8.78 -0.92
C LYS A 238 2.73 -9.03 0.25
N GLU A 239 1.48 -8.58 0.10
CA GLU A 239 0.42 -8.81 1.08
C GLU A 239 -0.14 -10.24 0.94
N SER A 240 -0.63 -10.62 -0.24
CA SER A 240 -1.12 -11.97 -0.58
C SER A 240 -0.25 -12.70 -1.60
N GLN A 241 0.41 -11.99 -2.51
CA GLN A 241 1.12 -12.60 -3.65
C GLN A 241 2.36 -13.42 -3.25
N SER A 242 2.88 -13.24 -2.04
CA SER A 242 3.96 -14.06 -1.49
C SER A 242 3.51 -15.49 -1.13
N ASN A 243 2.21 -15.75 -1.05
CA ASN A 243 1.66 -17.05 -0.70
C ASN A 243 2.11 -18.13 -1.69
N LEU A 244 2.05 -17.84 -3.00
CA LEU A 244 2.45 -18.77 -4.05
C LEU A 244 3.91 -19.22 -3.90
N ALA A 245 4.83 -18.26 -3.75
CA ALA A 245 6.25 -18.58 -3.60
C ALA A 245 6.53 -19.38 -2.33
N ALA A 246 5.89 -19.01 -1.23
CA ALA A 246 6.04 -19.69 0.06
C ALA A 246 5.49 -21.14 0.02
N CYS A 247 4.31 -21.35 -0.56
CA CYS A 247 3.70 -22.68 -0.71
C CYS A 247 4.58 -23.59 -1.56
N ILE A 248 5.04 -23.13 -2.74
CA ILE A 248 5.89 -23.94 -3.62
C ILE A 248 7.23 -24.27 -2.94
N ALA A 249 7.86 -23.32 -2.24
CA ALA A 249 9.11 -23.58 -1.51
C ALA A 249 8.91 -24.60 -0.37
N ALA A 250 7.79 -24.49 0.36
CA ALA A 250 7.44 -25.41 1.44
C ALA A 250 7.16 -26.83 0.91
N LEU A 251 6.41 -26.95 -0.20
CA LEU A 251 6.15 -28.23 -0.84
C LEU A 251 7.44 -28.91 -1.31
N ALA A 252 8.35 -28.16 -1.93
CA ALA A 252 9.64 -28.68 -2.37
C ALA A 252 10.50 -29.16 -1.17
N ALA A 253 10.53 -28.38 -0.09
CA ALA A 253 11.28 -28.75 1.12
C ALA A 253 10.70 -30.01 1.78
N GLN A 254 9.36 -30.15 1.86
CA GLN A 254 8.71 -31.33 2.42
C GLN A 254 8.97 -32.58 1.56
N LYS A 255 8.85 -32.46 0.22
CA LYS A 255 9.04 -33.59 -0.70
C LYS A 255 10.47 -34.10 -0.77
N THR A 256 11.45 -33.19 -0.70
CA THR A 256 12.87 -33.56 -0.84
C THR A 256 13.56 -33.83 0.49
N GLY A 257 13.03 -33.31 1.60
CA GLY A 257 13.70 -33.31 2.91
C GLY A 257 14.87 -32.34 2.99
N PHE A 258 15.09 -31.48 1.98
CA PHE A 258 16.17 -30.48 1.92
C PHE A 258 15.64 -29.08 2.04
N PRO A 259 16.45 -28.10 2.53
CA PRO A 259 16.10 -26.69 2.42
C PRO A 259 15.88 -26.30 0.96
N ALA A 260 14.80 -25.59 0.67
CA ALA A 260 14.39 -25.22 -0.68
C ALA A 260 14.29 -23.70 -0.83
N ARG A 261 14.87 -23.17 -1.91
CA ARG A 261 14.84 -21.73 -2.24
C ARG A 261 14.08 -21.49 -3.54
N LEU A 262 13.13 -20.57 -3.49
CA LEU A 262 12.47 -20.03 -4.65
C LEU A 262 12.62 -18.51 -4.66
N VAL A 263 13.18 -17.98 -5.74
CA VAL A 263 13.35 -16.54 -5.98
C VAL A 263 12.93 -16.24 -7.41
N TYR A 264 11.94 -15.35 -7.58
CA TYR A 264 11.53 -14.90 -8.89
C TYR A 264 12.58 -13.93 -9.45
N ASP A 265 12.93 -14.08 -10.72
CA ASP A 265 13.55 -12.97 -11.42
C ASP A 265 12.51 -11.91 -11.79
N ARG A 266 12.93 -10.77 -12.33
CA ARG A 266 12.02 -9.67 -12.60
C ARG A 266 10.92 -10.04 -13.62
N ASP A 267 11.28 -10.81 -14.64
CA ASP A 267 10.34 -11.20 -15.69
C ASP A 267 9.29 -12.19 -15.17
N ASP A 268 9.71 -13.17 -14.35
CA ASP A 268 8.79 -14.12 -13.70
C ASP A 268 7.89 -13.40 -12.69
N ASP A 269 8.46 -12.49 -11.87
CA ASP A 269 7.72 -11.71 -10.88
C ASP A 269 6.60 -10.90 -11.56
N MET A 270 6.93 -10.16 -12.61
CA MET A 270 5.96 -9.34 -13.33
C MET A 270 4.88 -10.15 -14.07
N ARG A 271 5.12 -11.42 -14.38
CA ARG A 271 4.12 -12.29 -15.02
C ARG A 271 3.23 -13.01 -14.04
N LEU A 272 3.81 -13.44 -12.91
CA LEU A 272 3.14 -14.27 -11.89
C LEU A 272 2.32 -13.48 -10.89
N THR A 273 2.72 -12.22 -10.61
CA THR A 273 2.13 -11.44 -9.53
C THR A 273 1.06 -10.49 -10.02
N GLY A 274 0.09 -10.20 -9.15
CA GLY A 274 -0.97 -9.24 -9.38
C GLY A 274 -0.49 -7.79 -9.43
N LYS A 275 -1.31 -6.91 -10.00
CA LYS A 275 -1.02 -5.50 -10.24
C LYS A 275 -2.06 -4.61 -9.54
N ARG A 276 -1.83 -3.29 -9.50
CA ARG A 276 -2.93 -2.34 -9.24
C ARG A 276 -4.01 -2.56 -10.28
N HIS A 277 -5.25 -2.66 -9.86
CA HIS A 277 -6.40 -2.74 -10.75
C HIS A 277 -6.43 -1.55 -11.70
N ASP A 278 -6.41 -1.79 -12.99
CA ASP A 278 -6.89 -0.82 -13.96
C ASP A 278 -8.41 -0.69 -13.84
N ALA A 279 -8.92 0.47 -14.18
CA ALA A 279 -10.32 0.79 -14.01
C ALA A 279 -10.88 1.61 -15.16
N LYS A 280 -12.17 1.39 -15.45
CA LYS A 280 -12.98 2.27 -16.29
C LYS A 280 -14.06 2.91 -15.42
N LEU A 281 -14.08 4.24 -15.39
CA LEU A 281 -15.00 5.05 -14.63
C LEU A 281 -15.99 5.70 -15.58
N ILE A 282 -17.30 5.58 -15.33
CA ILE A 282 -18.36 6.22 -16.09
C ILE A 282 -19.17 7.05 -15.11
N TYR A 283 -19.30 8.35 -15.36
CA TYR A 283 -19.90 9.25 -14.39
C TYR A 283 -20.91 10.22 -15.00
N LYS A 284 -21.82 10.68 -14.12
CA LYS A 284 -22.73 11.80 -14.33
C LYS A 284 -22.74 12.66 -13.07
N ALA A 285 -22.65 13.97 -13.21
CA ALA A 285 -22.73 14.89 -12.09
C ALA A 285 -23.65 16.07 -12.39
N GLY A 286 -24.54 16.36 -11.45
CA GLY A 286 -25.42 17.55 -11.46
C GLY A 286 -24.91 18.55 -10.42
N PHE A 287 -24.90 19.86 -10.78
CA PHE A 287 -24.38 20.91 -9.91
C PHE A 287 -25.11 22.26 -10.16
N ASP A 288 -24.93 23.19 -9.23
CA ASP A 288 -25.48 24.54 -9.32
C ASP A 288 -24.51 25.54 -9.99
N ALA A 289 -24.95 26.79 -10.13
CA ALA A 289 -24.16 27.87 -10.74
C ALA A 289 -22.88 28.22 -9.98
N ASP A 290 -22.80 27.88 -8.69
CA ASP A 290 -21.63 28.08 -7.86
C ASP A 290 -20.63 26.88 -7.97
N GLY A 291 -21.02 25.82 -8.69
CA GLY A 291 -20.23 24.61 -8.85
C GLY A 291 -20.37 23.61 -7.68
N ARG A 292 -21.38 23.78 -6.82
CA ARG A 292 -21.67 22.81 -5.76
C ARG A 292 -22.33 21.58 -6.34
N ILE A 293 -21.74 20.41 -6.09
CA ILE A 293 -22.32 19.13 -6.53
C ILE A 293 -23.62 18.86 -5.77
N LYS A 294 -24.67 18.59 -6.51
CA LYS A 294 -26.00 18.19 -6.00
C LYS A 294 -26.19 16.68 -6.12
N SER A 295 -25.64 16.08 -7.17
CA SER A 295 -25.75 14.65 -7.43
C SER A 295 -24.49 14.11 -8.11
N LEU A 296 -24.08 12.91 -7.73
CA LEU A 296 -23.03 12.13 -8.36
C LEU A 296 -23.51 10.70 -8.64
N ILE A 297 -23.43 10.27 -9.87
CA ILE A 297 -23.66 8.89 -10.30
C ILE A 297 -22.36 8.39 -10.91
N LEU A 298 -21.75 7.35 -10.32
CA LEU A 298 -20.44 6.84 -10.71
C LEU A 298 -20.45 5.32 -10.77
N ASP A 299 -20.14 4.77 -11.93
CA ASP A 299 -19.93 3.36 -12.17
C ASP A 299 -18.43 3.10 -12.36
N GLN A 300 -17.86 2.19 -11.56
CA GLN A 300 -16.45 1.85 -11.56
C GLN A 300 -16.28 0.39 -11.93
N TYR A 301 -15.62 0.10 -13.05
CA TYR A 301 -15.32 -1.25 -13.52
C TYR A 301 -13.85 -1.54 -13.28
N PHE A 302 -13.55 -2.56 -12.47
CA PHE A 302 -12.19 -2.97 -12.14
C PHE A 302 -11.84 -4.27 -12.84
N ARG A 303 -10.69 -4.34 -13.53
CA ARG A 303 -10.17 -5.62 -14.00
C ARG A 303 -9.56 -6.37 -12.83
N CYS A 304 -10.17 -7.48 -12.44
CA CYS A 304 -9.76 -8.26 -11.26
C CYS A 304 -8.80 -9.39 -11.59
N GLY A 305 -8.80 -9.88 -12.84
CA GLY A 305 -8.08 -11.09 -13.19
C GLY A 305 -8.94 -12.34 -12.98
N MET A 306 -8.28 -13.48 -12.78
CA MET A 306 -8.97 -14.79 -12.73
C MET A 306 -9.66 -15.07 -11.41
N SER A 307 -9.18 -14.54 -10.30
CA SER A 307 -9.65 -14.79 -8.94
C SER A 307 -9.98 -13.50 -8.20
N TYR A 308 -10.55 -13.63 -7.00
CA TYR A 308 -10.88 -12.48 -6.15
C TYR A 308 -9.66 -11.76 -5.59
N ASP A 309 -8.65 -12.51 -5.12
CA ASP A 309 -7.57 -11.96 -4.29
C ASP A 309 -8.13 -10.96 -3.25
N LEU A 310 -7.79 -9.69 -3.31
CA LEU A 310 -8.29 -8.61 -2.45
C LEU A 310 -9.26 -7.65 -3.18
N SER A 311 -9.68 -7.98 -4.41
CA SER A 311 -10.43 -7.09 -5.31
C SER A 311 -11.71 -6.51 -4.70
N LYS A 312 -12.48 -7.30 -3.93
CA LYS A 312 -13.70 -6.83 -3.27
C LYS A 312 -13.41 -5.72 -2.26
N ALA A 313 -12.43 -5.92 -1.38
CA ALA A 313 -12.07 -4.92 -0.37
C ALA A 313 -11.48 -3.65 -1.02
N ILE A 314 -10.71 -3.80 -2.12
CA ILE A 314 -10.18 -2.69 -2.92
C ILE A 314 -11.32 -1.89 -3.56
N ALA A 315 -12.32 -2.55 -4.14
CA ALA A 315 -13.47 -1.88 -4.73
C ALA A 315 -14.34 -1.17 -3.67
N ILE A 316 -14.53 -1.77 -2.48
CA ILE A 316 -15.20 -1.10 -1.35
C ILE A 316 -14.44 0.17 -0.97
N ARG A 317 -13.11 0.12 -0.88
CA ARG A 317 -12.32 1.32 -0.56
C ARG A 317 -12.40 2.36 -1.68
N ALA A 318 -12.48 1.97 -2.95
CA ALA A 318 -12.71 2.91 -4.04
C ALA A 318 -14.07 3.61 -3.93
N LEU A 319 -15.14 2.88 -3.55
CA LEU A 319 -16.46 3.46 -3.29
C LEU A 319 -16.43 4.46 -2.13
N THR A 320 -15.77 4.10 -1.02
CA THR A 320 -15.71 4.94 0.19
C THR A 320 -14.72 6.11 0.08
N HIS A 321 -13.97 6.22 -1.02
CA HIS A 321 -13.07 7.34 -1.32
C HIS A 321 -13.46 8.08 -2.62
N ALA A 322 -14.59 7.71 -3.22
CA ALA A 322 -15.11 8.41 -4.41
C ALA A 322 -15.60 9.83 -4.13
N ASP A 323 -15.81 10.17 -2.86
CA ASP A 323 -16.10 11.53 -2.39
C ASP A 323 -14.83 12.36 -2.16
N ASN A 324 -13.68 11.72 -1.96
CA ASN A 324 -12.42 12.35 -1.56
C ASN A 324 -12.63 13.46 -0.50
N ALA A 325 -12.29 14.68 -0.83
CA ALA A 325 -12.36 15.88 0.00
C ALA A 325 -13.75 16.55 0.06
N TYR A 326 -14.75 16.01 -0.66
CA TYR A 326 -15.94 16.76 -1.01
C TYR A 326 -17.22 16.20 -0.40
N TYR A 327 -18.06 17.09 0.11
CA TYR A 327 -19.39 16.75 0.56
C TYR A 327 -20.33 16.56 -0.63
N ILE A 328 -20.86 15.37 -0.79
CA ILE A 328 -21.77 14.98 -1.87
C ILE A 328 -23.08 14.48 -1.25
N PRO A 329 -24.15 15.31 -1.23
CA PRO A 329 -25.38 14.96 -0.52
C PRO A 329 -26.17 13.82 -1.17
N ASN A 330 -26.07 13.67 -2.50
CA ASN A 330 -26.78 12.63 -3.21
C ASN A 330 -25.82 11.89 -4.14
N SER A 331 -25.63 10.60 -3.91
CA SER A 331 -24.71 9.81 -4.72
C SER A 331 -25.19 8.39 -4.91
N ARG A 332 -24.93 7.83 -6.12
CA ARG A 332 -24.98 6.41 -6.41
C ARG A 332 -23.62 5.98 -6.95
N LEU A 333 -22.90 5.20 -6.15
CA LEU A 333 -21.56 4.72 -6.46
C LEU A 333 -21.63 3.21 -6.62
N ARG A 334 -21.28 2.69 -7.80
CA ARG A 334 -21.28 1.25 -8.07
C ARG A 334 -19.86 0.77 -8.41
N ALA A 335 -19.56 -0.46 -8.01
CA ALA A 335 -18.32 -1.15 -8.36
C ALA A 335 -18.62 -2.50 -9.00
N PHE A 336 -17.97 -2.78 -10.12
CA PHE A 336 -18.09 -4.00 -10.91
C PHE A 336 -16.75 -4.71 -10.96
N LEU A 337 -16.69 -5.94 -10.46
CA LEU A 337 -15.48 -6.77 -10.43
C LEU A 337 -15.38 -7.58 -11.71
N CYS A 338 -14.73 -7.07 -12.74
CA CYS A 338 -14.58 -7.72 -14.04
C CYS A 338 -13.65 -8.93 -13.94
N LYS A 339 -14.20 -10.14 -14.13
CA LYS A 339 -13.42 -11.37 -14.23
C LYS A 339 -12.79 -11.47 -15.61
N THR A 340 -11.46 -11.62 -15.64
CA THR A 340 -10.68 -11.71 -16.88
C THR A 340 -9.68 -12.86 -16.82
N HIS A 341 -9.18 -13.28 -18.00
CA HIS A 341 -8.13 -14.30 -18.11
C HIS A 341 -6.75 -13.63 -18.11
N THR A 342 -6.50 -12.88 -17.04
CA THR A 342 -5.24 -12.25 -16.70
C THR A 342 -4.87 -12.60 -15.27
N VAL A 343 -3.63 -12.34 -14.84
CA VAL A 343 -3.23 -12.51 -13.43
C VAL A 343 -4.21 -11.75 -12.51
N SER A 344 -4.49 -12.30 -11.35
CA SER A 344 -5.38 -11.67 -10.37
C SER A 344 -4.75 -10.41 -9.82
N ASN A 345 -5.41 -9.26 -10.05
CA ASN A 345 -4.95 -7.98 -9.53
C ASN A 345 -5.12 -7.94 -8.00
N THR A 346 -4.23 -7.21 -7.34
CA THR A 346 -4.07 -7.27 -5.89
C THR A 346 -3.94 -5.87 -5.25
N ALA A 347 -3.67 -5.86 -3.95
CA ALA A 347 -3.37 -4.64 -3.21
C ALA A 347 -2.22 -3.85 -3.85
N PHE A 348 -2.38 -2.55 -3.91
CA PHE A 348 -1.32 -1.61 -4.22
C PHE A 348 -1.57 -0.33 -3.42
N ARG A 349 -0.52 0.34 -2.95
CA ARG A 349 -0.52 1.57 -2.13
C ARG A 349 -1.73 2.46 -2.41
N GLY A 350 -2.60 2.67 -1.42
CA GLY A 350 -3.89 3.35 -1.52
C GLY A 350 -5.11 2.44 -1.68
N PHE A 351 -4.93 1.14 -2.03
CA PHE A 351 -5.92 0.05 -1.96
C PHE A 351 -7.30 0.40 -2.54
N GLY A 352 -7.37 0.96 -3.77
CA GLY A 352 -8.62 1.38 -4.41
C GLY A 352 -8.95 2.87 -4.20
N GLY A 353 -8.47 3.50 -3.12
CA GLY A 353 -8.61 4.94 -2.90
C GLY A 353 -8.15 5.79 -4.09
N PRO A 354 -6.98 5.49 -4.71
CA PRO A 354 -6.51 6.23 -5.89
C PRO A 354 -7.51 6.22 -7.06
N GLN A 355 -8.13 5.07 -7.35
CA GLN A 355 -9.10 4.93 -8.43
C GLN A 355 -10.41 5.69 -8.12
N GLY A 356 -10.88 5.65 -6.86
CA GLY A 356 -12.04 6.43 -6.43
C GLY A 356 -11.79 7.93 -6.54
N MET A 357 -10.65 8.40 -6.02
CA MET A 357 -10.33 9.83 -5.97
C MET A 357 -10.08 10.44 -7.35
N ILE A 358 -9.38 9.78 -8.27
CA ILE A 358 -9.10 10.34 -9.60
C ILE A 358 -10.40 10.63 -10.38
N GLY A 359 -11.45 9.83 -10.14
CA GLY A 359 -12.76 10.04 -10.76
C GLY A 359 -13.39 11.36 -10.37
N ILE A 360 -13.46 11.64 -9.07
CA ILE A 360 -14.07 12.90 -8.58
C ILE A 360 -13.18 14.11 -8.90
N GLU A 361 -11.86 13.99 -8.89
CA GLU A 361 -10.95 15.07 -9.27
C GLU A 361 -11.11 15.45 -10.74
N ARG A 362 -11.32 14.48 -11.62
CA ARG A 362 -11.68 14.69 -13.02
C ARG A 362 -12.99 15.48 -13.16
N ILE A 363 -13.99 15.13 -12.36
CA ILE A 363 -15.30 15.82 -12.35
C ILE A 363 -15.13 17.26 -11.90
N MET A 364 -14.33 17.54 -10.86
CA MET A 364 -14.06 18.92 -10.39
C MET A 364 -13.43 19.79 -11.47
N ASP A 365 -12.44 19.27 -12.20
CA ASP A 365 -11.79 19.99 -13.30
C ASP A 365 -12.75 20.22 -14.48
N GLN A 366 -13.65 19.28 -14.76
CA GLN A 366 -14.67 19.42 -15.80
C GLN A 366 -15.73 20.45 -15.42
N ILE A 367 -16.20 20.47 -14.15
CA ILE A 367 -17.12 21.51 -13.63
C ILE A 367 -16.48 22.90 -13.75
N ALA A 368 -15.21 23.03 -13.35
CA ALA A 368 -14.45 24.28 -13.45
C ALA A 368 -14.38 24.79 -14.90
N THR A 369 -14.08 23.90 -15.84
CA THR A 369 -14.06 24.22 -17.27
C THR A 369 -15.44 24.63 -17.77
N ARG A 370 -16.50 23.90 -17.39
CA ARG A 370 -17.90 24.20 -17.80
C ARG A 370 -18.37 25.54 -17.32
N LEU A 371 -17.94 25.97 -16.12
CA LEU A 371 -18.32 27.28 -15.53
C LEU A 371 -17.34 28.41 -15.89
N GLY A 372 -16.19 28.12 -16.51
CA GLY A 372 -15.14 29.09 -16.77
C GLY A 372 -14.48 29.63 -15.47
N ARG A 373 -14.44 28.82 -14.41
CA ARG A 373 -13.90 29.20 -13.10
C ARG A 373 -12.57 28.48 -12.82
N ASP A 374 -11.85 28.99 -11.84
CA ASP A 374 -10.61 28.34 -11.37
C ASP A 374 -10.94 26.97 -10.72
N PRO A 375 -10.22 25.89 -11.07
CA PRO A 375 -10.45 24.56 -10.48
C PRO A 375 -10.33 24.52 -8.96
N LEU A 376 -9.48 25.36 -8.36
CA LEU A 376 -9.35 25.46 -6.90
C LEU A 376 -10.61 26.06 -6.24
N GLU A 377 -11.26 27.04 -6.88
CA GLU A 377 -12.51 27.61 -6.36
C GLU A 377 -13.61 26.53 -6.30
N ILE A 378 -13.73 25.71 -7.36
CA ILE A 378 -14.73 24.63 -7.41
C ILE A 378 -14.45 23.59 -6.32
N ARG A 379 -13.18 23.26 -6.07
CA ARG A 379 -12.82 22.34 -4.98
C ARG A 379 -13.23 22.90 -3.62
N LYS A 380 -12.86 24.16 -3.33
CA LYS A 380 -13.13 24.80 -2.03
C LYS A 380 -14.62 24.89 -1.69
N VAL A 381 -15.49 25.18 -2.66
CA VAL A 381 -16.96 25.28 -2.40
C VAL A 381 -17.60 23.92 -2.09
N ASN A 382 -16.92 22.82 -2.40
CA ASN A 382 -17.40 21.46 -2.15
C ASN A 382 -16.72 20.77 -0.96
N TYR A 383 -15.70 21.35 -0.33
CA TYR A 383 -14.98 20.71 0.78
C TYR A 383 -15.90 20.34 1.94
N TYR A 384 -15.57 19.25 2.62
CA TYR A 384 -16.04 19.03 3.98
C TYR A 384 -15.56 20.19 4.85
N PRO A 385 -16.41 20.65 5.82
CA PRO A 385 -16.02 21.74 6.71
C PRO A 385 -14.86 21.31 7.62
N ASP A 386 -14.00 22.26 7.96
CA ASP A 386 -12.91 22.04 8.89
C ASP A 386 -13.41 21.85 10.33
N TYR A 387 -12.61 21.18 11.13
CA TYR A 387 -12.80 20.99 12.57
C TYR A 387 -13.05 22.34 13.26
N GLY A 388 -13.96 22.36 14.23
CA GLY A 388 -14.33 23.57 14.97
C GLY A 388 -15.37 24.47 14.29
N SER A 389 -15.77 24.19 13.02
CA SER A 389 -16.84 24.95 12.33
C SER A 389 -18.23 24.73 12.93
N GLY A 390 -18.45 23.70 13.74
CA GLY A 390 -19.74 23.31 14.28
C GLY A 390 -20.68 22.63 13.29
N ASN A 391 -20.30 22.53 12.02
CA ASN A 391 -21.07 21.91 10.94
C ASN A 391 -20.41 20.59 10.52
N PHE A 392 -20.82 19.49 11.12
CA PHE A 392 -20.33 18.17 10.68
C PHE A 392 -21.18 17.64 9.53
N GLN A 393 -20.53 17.02 8.56
CA GLN A 393 -21.16 16.38 7.41
C GLN A 393 -20.76 14.91 7.35
N CYS A 394 -21.66 14.07 6.83
CA CYS A 394 -21.42 12.65 6.66
C CYS A 394 -20.92 12.35 5.24
N THR A 395 -20.03 11.37 5.16
CA THR A 395 -19.66 10.72 3.91
C THR A 395 -20.86 9.96 3.32
N PRO A 396 -20.83 9.56 2.04
CA PRO A 396 -21.89 8.75 1.43
C PRO A 396 -22.18 7.43 2.18
N TYR A 397 -21.22 6.88 2.90
CA TYR A 397 -21.34 5.65 3.69
C TYR A 397 -21.70 5.90 5.18
N GLY A 398 -21.99 7.15 5.55
CA GLY A 398 -22.54 7.50 6.88
C GLY A 398 -21.53 7.89 7.94
N GLN A 399 -20.21 7.87 7.67
CA GLN A 399 -19.20 8.33 8.65
C GLN A 399 -19.15 9.84 8.74
N ILE A 400 -19.22 10.37 9.96
CA ILE A 400 -19.10 11.83 10.22
C ILE A 400 -17.63 12.23 10.06
N VAL A 401 -17.36 13.28 9.28
CA VAL A 401 -16.04 13.91 9.16
C VAL A 401 -15.88 14.93 10.28
N LYS A 402 -15.21 14.56 11.36
CA LYS A 402 -15.04 15.38 12.58
C LYS A 402 -13.72 16.18 12.59
N ASP A 403 -12.71 15.67 11.89
CA ASP A 403 -11.29 16.09 11.96
C ASP A 403 -10.81 16.83 10.70
N GLY A 404 -11.74 17.41 9.92
CA GLY A 404 -11.43 18.11 8.67
C GLY A 404 -10.49 19.30 8.89
N ILE A 405 -9.47 19.45 8.02
CA ILE A 405 -8.51 20.55 8.04
C ILE A 405 -8.15 21.01 6.61
N LEU A 406 -8.92 20.60 5.60
CA LEU A 406 -8.57 20.83 4.20
C LEU A 406 -8.58 22.30 3.79
N ASN A 407 -9.51 23.11 4.32
CA ASN A 407 -9.48 24.55 4.04
C ASN A 407 -8.20 25.18 4.60
N THR A 408 -7.83 24.82 5.82
CA THR A 408 -6.60 25.28 6.48
C THR A 408 -5.35 24.89 5.70
N LEU A 409 -5.23 23.62 5.30
CA LEU A 409 -4.08 23.14 4.51
C LEU A 409 -4.01 23.82 3.13
N THR A 410 -5.17 23.95 2.46
CA THR A 410 -5.27 24.62 1.17
C THR A 410 -4.83 26.07 1.26
N ASP A 411 -5.34 26.84 2.24
CA ASP A 411 -5.00 28.24 2.42
C ASP A 411 -3.51 28.45 2.72
N GLN A 412 -2.88 27.57 3.51
CA GLN A 412 -1.44 27.61 3.74
C GLN A 412 -0.64 27.29 2.48
N LEU A 413 -1.03 26.26 1.72
CA LEU A 413 -0.30 25.86 0.51
C LEU A 413 -0.40 26.92 -0.59
N ILE A 414 -1.59 27.49 -0.86
CA ILE A 414 -1.76 28.50 -1.91
C ILE A 414 -0.93 29.77 -1.66
N VAL A 415 -0.74 30.13 -0.39
CA VAL A 415 0.14 31.25 -0.01
C VAL A 415 1.61 30.88 -0.17
N SER A 416 2.05 29.78 0.42
CA SER A 416 3.47 29.36 0.41
C SER A 416 3.97 28.97 -0.99
N ALA A 417 3.08 28.46 -1.86
CA ALA A 417 3.37 28.10 -3.24
C ALA A 417 3.15 29.24 -4.25
N ASN A 418 2.67 30.43 -3.84
CA ASN A 418 2.35 31.57 -4.70
C ASN A 418 1.36 31.20 -5.83
N TYR A 419 0.27 30.49 -5.49
CA TYR A 419 -0.69 29.94 -6.48
C TYR A 419 -1.17 30.98 -7.48
N LEU A 420 -1.69 32.11 -7.00
CA LEU A 420 -2.32 33.13 -7.86
C LEU A 420 -1.34 33.78 -8.84
N ASP A 421 -0.12 34.05 -8.41
CA ASP A 421 0.88 34.65 -9.30
C ASP A 421 1.41 33.62 -10.31
N ARG A 422 1.63 32.39 -9.91
CA ARG A 422 2.00 31.30 -10.83
C ARG A 422 0.91 31.06 -11.89
N ARG A 423 -0.37 31.13 -11.53
CA ARG A 423 -1.47 31.01 -12.51
C ARG A 423 -1.39 32.10 -13.55
N LYS A 424 -1.17 33.36 -13.15
CA LYS A 424 -0.98 34.52 -14.06
C LYS A 424 0.27 34.35 -14.94
N GLU A 425 1.37 33.93 -14.37
CA GLU A 425 2.62 33.68 -15.11
C GLU A 425 2.46 32.59 -16.17
N ILE A 426 1.76 31.49 -15.83
CA ILE A 426 1.44 30.41 -16.76
C ILE A 426 0.55 30.90 -17.90
N ASP A 427 -0.49 31.69 -17.60
CA ASP A 427 -1.36 32.26 -18.62
C ASP A 427 -0.59 33.19 -19.58
N LEU A 428 0.32 34.02 -19.06
CA LEU A 428 1.18 34.88 -19.86
C LEU A 428 2.17 34.05 -20.72
N TYR A 429 2.81 33.05 -20.11
CA TYR A 429 3.71 32.14 -20.81
C TYR A 429 3.00 31.44 -21.96
N ASN A 430 1.81 30.90 -21.71
CA ASN A 430 1.03 30.16 -22.71
C ASN A 430 0.56 31.03 -23.89
N LYS A 431 0.33 32.34 -23.69
CA LYS A 431 -0.03 33.27 -24.77
C LYS A 431 1.11 33.43 -25.77
N SER A 432 2.37 33.38 -25.32
CA SER A 432 3.56 33.57 -26.16
C SER A 432 4.21 32.28 -26.63
N ASN A 433 3.80 31.12 -26.10
CA ASN A 433 4.40 29.81 -26.37
C ASN A 433 3.34 28.81 -26.87
N PRO A 434 3.07 28.73 -28.18
CA PRO A 434 2.05 27.82 -28.71
C PRO A 434 2.50 26.33 -28.73
N ILE A 435 3.78 26.06 -28.71
CA ILE A 435 4.35 24.70 -28.79
C ILE A 435 4.51 24.11 -27.39
N LYS A 436 5.17 24.84 -26.49
CA LYS A 436 5.35 24.38 -25.11
C LYS A 436 4.34 25.04 -24.20
N ARG A 437 3.45 24.24 -23.62
CA ARG A 437 2.35 24.72 -22.77
C ARG A 437 2.62 24.32 -21.33
N ARG A 438 2.39 25.25 -20.40
CA ARG A 438 2.41 24.95 -18.97
C ARG A 438 0.99 24.76 -18.43
N GLY A 439 0.87 23.93 -17.42
CA GLY A 439 -0.36 23.73 -16.68
C GLY A 439 -0.11 23.65 -15.18
N LEU A 440 -1.14 23.93 -14.41
CA LEU A 440 -1.12 23.95 -12.95
C LEU A 440 -2.27 23.11 -12.41
N GLY A 441 -1.98 22.10 -11.59
CA GLY A 441 -2.98 21.20 -11.02
C GLY A 441 -2.88 21.15 -9.50
N PHE A 442 -4.03 21.20 -8.84
CA PHE A 442 -4.17 21.11 -7.39
C PHE A 442 -4.90 19.84 -7.00
N MET A 443 -4.43 19.15 -5.96
CA MET A 443 -5.00 17.91 -5.44
C MET A 443 -5.15 17.97 -3.92
N PRO A 444 -6.38 17.91 -3.37
CA PRO A 444 -6.62 17.66 -1.96
C PRO A 444 -6.79 16.16 -1.71
N VAL A 445 -6.39 15.67 -0.56
CA VAL A 445 -6.56 14.28 -0.13
C VAL A 445 -7.24 14.24 1.23
N LYS A 446 -8.32 13.44 1.35
CA LYS A 446 -8.89 12.93 2.59
C LYS A 446 -8.88 11.41 2.50
N PHE A 447 -8.02 10.75 3.26
CA PHE A 447 -7.83 9.30 3.18
C PHE A 447 -8.11 8.63 4.52
N GLY A 448 -9.04 7.66 4.52
CA GLY A 448 -9.43 6.93 5.72
C GLY A 448 -8.39 5.89 6.15
N ILE A 449 -8.04 5.92 7.43
CA ILE A 449 -7.03 5.04 8.03
C ILE A 449 -7.69 3.98 8.89
N SER A 450 -7.59 2.76 8.50
CA SER A 450 -7.92 1.45 9.07
C SER A 450 -8.20 0.46 7.94
N PHE A 451 -8.20 -0.83 8.22
CA PHE A 451 -8.78 -1.83 7.31
C PHE A 451 -10.31 -1.74 7.30
N ASN A 452 -10.94 -1.88 6.14
CA ASN A 452 -12.41 -1.98 6.02
C ASN A 452 -12.95 -3.22 6.75
N ARG A 453 -12.16 -4.30 6.80
CA ARG A 453 -12.41 -5.49 7.63
C ARG A 453 -11.98 -5.19 9.07
N THR A 454 -12.94 -4.89 9.94
CA THR A 454 -12.68 -4.42 11.31
C THR A 454 -11.82 -5.38 12.12
N MET A 455 -11.96 -6.70 11.94
CA MET A 455 -11.18 -7.71 12.63
C MET A 455 -9.66 -7.64 12.34
N LEU A 456 -9.24 -7.02 11.24
CA LEU A 456 -7.82 -6.88 10.89
C LEU A 456 -7.15 -5.70 11.63
N ASN A 457 -7.92 -4.84 12.29
CA ASN A 457 -7.38 -3.67 13.00
C ASN A 457 -6.90 -4.03 14.40
N GLN A 458 -5.95 -4.96 14.51
CA GLN A 458 -5.35 -5.43 15.75
C GLN A 458 -3.87 -5.80 15.57
N ALA A 459 -3.10 -5.70 16.65
CA ALA A 459 -1.70 -6.11 16.67
C ALA A 459 -1.26 -6.58 18.06
N GLY A 460 -0.21 -7.40 18.07
CA GLY A 460 0.50 -7.84 19.26
C GLY A 460 1.96 -7.39 19.26
N ALA A 461 2.55 -7.31 20.46
CA ALA A 461 3.97 -7.07 20.65
C ALA A 461 4.51 -7.85 21.84
N LEU A 462 5.85 -8.04 21.87
CA LEU A 462 6.58 -8.69 22.94
C LEU A 462 7.78 -7.83 23.30
N VAL A 463 7.93 -7.48 24.58
CA VAL A 463 9.07 -6.71 25.10
C VAL A 463 9.73 -7.47 26.22
N HIS A 464 11.07 -7.56 26.16
CA HIS A 464 11.92 -8.11 27.23
C HIS A 464 12.96 -7.08 27.65
N VAL A 465 13.14 -6.88 28.94
CA VAL A 465 14.22 -6.10 29.52
C VAL A 465 15.24 -7.06 30.16
N TYR A 466 16.46 -7.05 29.66
CA TYR A 466 17.54 -7.90 30.16
C TYR A 466 18.21 -7.25 31.37
N THR A 467 18.89 -8.06 32.19
CA THR A 467 19.52 -7.61 33.44
C THR A 467 20.63 -6.57 33.25
N ASP A 468 21.20 -6.45 32.05
CA ASP A 468 22.16 -5.39 31.69
C ASP A 468 21.46 -4.07 31.29
N GLY A 469 20.11 -4.03 31.32
CA GLY A 469 19.30 -2.89 30.94
C GLY A 469 19.11 -2.71 29.42
N SER A 470 19.52 -3.67 28.60
CA SER A 470 19.16 -3.70 27.18
C SER A 470 17.70 -4.17 27.01
N VAL A 471 17.03 -3.69 25.97
CA VAL A 471 15.63 -4.01 25.69
C VAL A 471 15.52 -4.71 24.35
N HIS A 472 14.82 -5.85 24.34
CA HIS A 472 14.47 -6.58 23.13
C HIS A 472 12.99 -6.39 22.81
N LEU A 473 12.72 -6.03 21.57
CA LEU A 473 11.38 -5.78 21.03
C LEU A 473 11.08 -6.74 19.89
N ASN A 474 9.85 -7.24 19.84
CA ASN A 474 9.26 -7.91 18.69
C ASN A 474 7.80 -7.50 18.53
N HIS A 475 7.31 -7.39 17.31
CA HIS A 475 5.91 -7.13 17.00
C HIS A 475 5.51 -7.76 15.66
N GLY A 476 4.21 -7.79 15.36
CA GLY A 476 3.68 -8.45 14.17
C GLY A 476 3.86 -7.69 12.85
N GLY A 477 4.22 -6.41 12.91
CA GLY A 477 4.45 -5.61 11.70
C GLY A 477 5.78 -5.93 11.03
N THR A 478 5.84 -5.81 9.71
CA THR A 478 7.03 -6.07 8.88
C THR A 478 7.66 -4.79 8.36
N GLU A 479 8.98 -4.77 8.21
CA GLU A 479 9.76 -3.64 7.67
C GLU A 479 9.93 -3.81 6.15
N MET A 480 9.47 -2.81 5.39
CA MET A 480 9.57 -2.77 3.93
C MET A 480 10.20 -1.47 3.40
N GLY A 481 10.96 -0.77 4.27
CA GLY A 481 11.61 0.51 3.97
C GLY A 481 10.84 1.74 4.48
N GLN A 482 9.66 1.55 5.08
CA GLN A 482 8.82 2.64 5.61
C GLN A 482 9.26 3.17 6.98
N GLY A 483 10.19 2.47 7.66
CA GLY A 483 10.71 2.86 8.96
C GLY A 483 9.81 2.48 10.14
N LEU A 484 8.94 1.48 10.00
CA LEU A 484 8.08 0.99 11.09
C LEU A 484 8.90 0.55 12.29
N HIS A 485 9.94 -0.27 12.07
CA HIS A 485 10.82 -0.74 13.14
C HIS A 485 11.48 0.43 13.89
N THR A 486 11.98 1.42 13.17
CA THR A 486 12.59 2.63 13.76
C THR A 486 11.61 3.36 14.66
N LYS A 487 10.38 3.61 14.19
CA LYS A 487 9.37 4.32 14.97
C LYS A 487 8.94 3.55 16.23
N VAL A 488 8.77 2.22 16.12
CA VAL A 488 8.38 1.42 17.30
C VAL A 488 9.53 1.31 18.32
N ILE A 489 10.81 1.30 17.88
CA ILE A 489 11.96 1.42 18.77
C ILE A 489 11.93 2.77 19.51
N GLN A 490 11.64 3.89 18.79
CA GLN A 490 11.51 5.22 19.42
C GLN A 490 10.46 5.24 20.53
N ILE A 491 9.28 4.64 20.26
CA ILE A 491 8.18 4.54 21.22
C ILE A 491 8.61 3.78 22.49
N VAL A 492 9.24 2.60 22.34
CA VAL A 492 9.66 1.78 23.50
C VAL A 492 10.80 2.46 24.27
N ALA A 493 11.74 3.10 23.56
CA ALA A 493 12.82 3.86 24.18
C ALA A 493 12.29 5.02 25.01
N ASP A 494 11.27 5.74 24.52
CA ASP A 494 10.62 6.85 25.21
C ASP A 494 9.95 6.38 26.54
N VAL A 495 9.24 5.26 26.52
CA VAL A 495 8.59 4.69 27.72
C VAL A 495 9.57 4.47 28.86
N PHE A 496 10.76 3.97 28.56
CA PHE A 496 11.78 3.67 29.57
C PHE A 496 12.79 4.81 29.76
N GLY A 497 12.63 5.93 29.06
CA GLY A 497 13.56 7.06 29.10
C GLY A 497 14.97 6.69 28.60
N LEU A 498 15.07 5.80 27.65
CA LEU A 498 16.35 5.24 27.14
C LEU A 498 16.80 5.89 25.84
N ASP A 499 18.10 5.84 25.58
CA ASP A 499 18.63 6.10 24.24
C ASP A 499 18.13 5.03 23.24
N PHE A 500 17.89 5.45 22.01
CA PHE A 500 17.44 4.59 20.90
C PHE A 500 18.31 3.31 20.75
N SER A 501 19.63 3.43 20.92
CA SER A 501 20.58 2.33 20.77
C SER A 501 20.44 1.21 21.83
N ARG A 502 19.73 1.46 22.93
CA ARG A 502 19.49 0.49 24.01
C ARG A 502 18.34 -0.48 23.68
N VAL A 503 17.53 -0.17 22.66
CA VAL A 503 16.42 -1.02 22.23
C VAL A 503 16.79 -1.71 20.93
N ARG A 504 16.66 -3.03 20.90
CA ARG A 504 16.91 -3.86 19.71
C ARG A 504 15.64 -4.56 19.27
N ILE A 505 15.36 -4.51 17.96
CA ILE A 505 14.25 -5.24 17.37
C ILE A 505 14.74 -6.49 16.65
N SER A 506 14.03 -7.59 16.84
CA SER A 506 14.27 -8.83 16.09
C SER A 506 13.39 -8.95 14.87
N ASN A 507 13.66 -9.96 14.04
CA ASN A 507 12.83 -10.31 12.90
C ASN A 507 11.37 -10.53 13.34
N THR A 508 10.42 -10.09 12.54
CA THR A 508 8.99 -10.42 12.74
C THR A 508 8.83 -11.93 12.51
N THR A 509 8.24 -12.62 13.47
CA THR A 509 8.06 -14.08 13.38
C THR A 509 6.77 -14.53 14.04
N THR A 510 6.07 -15.47 13.39
CA THR A 510 4.83 -16.07 13.92
C THR A 510 5.08 -16.88 15.20
N GLY A 511 6.33 -17.29 15.47
CA GLY A 511 6.71 -17.97 16.70
C GLY A 511 6.76 -17.09 17.95
N LYS A 512 6.79 -15.74 17.79
CA LYS A 512 6.82 -14.79 18.93
C LYS A 512 5.54 -14.00 19.05
N VAL A 513 4.97 -13.52 17.94
CA VAL A 513 3.72 -12.75 17.88
C VAL A 513 2.81 -13.39 16.83
N PRO A 514 1.88 -14.25 17.25
CA PRO A 514 1.00 -14.97 16.34
C PRO A 514 -0.21 -14.13 15.90
N ASN A 515 -0.92 -14.60 14.87
CA ASN A 515 -2.22 -14.11 14.41
C ASN A 515 -2.23 -12.60 14.11
N THR A 516 -1.17 -12.10 13.52
CA THR A 516 -1.05 -10.68 13.18
C THR A 516 -1.66 -10.41 11.82
N SER A 517 -2.26 -9.23 11.67
CA SER A 517 -2.74 -8.73 10.40
C SER A 517 -1.58 -8.34 9.48
N ALA A 518 -1.88 -8.19 8.19
CA ALA A 518 -0.91 -7.67 7.23
C ALA A 518 -0.40 -6.28 7.63
N THR A 519 0.86 -5.99 7.31
CA THR A 519 1.40 -4.62 7.41
C THR A 519 0.92 -3.82 6.22
N ALA A 520 -0.29 -3.27 6.31
CA ALA A 520 -1.02 -2.58 5.27
C ALA A 520 -1.94 -1.49 5.86
N ALA A 521 -2.83 -0.90 5.06
CA ALA A 521 -3.79 0.15 5.45
C ALA A 521 -3.16 1.35 6.15
N SER A 522 -1.86 1.56 5.99
CA SER A 522 -1.05 2.62 6.63
C SER A 522 -1.10 2.64 8.17
N SER A 523 -1.71 1.62 8.79
CA SER A 523 -1.95 1.55 10.25
C SER A 523 -0.81 0.88 11.04
N GLY A 524 0.30 0.52 10.38
CA GLY A 524 1.38 -0.26 11.01
C GLY A 524 1.92 0.37 12.29
N THR A 525 2.19 1.68 12.30
CA THR A 525 2.69 2.38 13.49
C THR A 525 1.60 2.51 14.56
N ASP A 526 0.35 2.80 14.17
CA ASP A 526 -0.76 2.89 15.12
C ASP A 526 -0.98 1.56 15.85
N LEU A 527 -1.09 0.47 15.11
CA LEU A 527 -1.36 -0.85 15.68
C LEU A 527 -0.16 -1.41 16.48
N ASN A 528 1.00 -1.52 15.83
CA ASN A 528 2.17 -2.15 16.45
C ASN A 528 2.83 -1.24 17.49
N GLY A 529 2.81 0.08 17.27
CA GLY A 529 3.29 1.06 18.25
C GLY A 529 2.48 1.04 19.55
N MET A 530 1.13 1.02 19.45
CA MET A 530 0.26 0.92 20.65
C MET A 530 0.41 -0.42 21.34
N ALA A 531 0.57 -1.53 20.61
CA ALA A 531 0.82 -2.83 21.23
C ALA A 531 2.16 -2.85 21.99
N ALA A 532 3.22 -2.30 21.39
CA ALA A 532 4.54 -2.20 22.01
C ALA A 532 4.56 -1.24 23.21
N LEU A 533 3.84 -0.10 23.12
CA LEU A 533 3.62 0.83 24.23
C LEU A 533 3.04 0.12 25.43
N ARG A 534 1.92 -0.59 25.25
CA ARG A 534 1.24 -1.32 26.35
C ARG A 534 2.13 -2.39 26.98
N ALA A 535 2.93 -3.12 26.18
CA ALA A 535 3.90 -4.08 26.72
C ALA A 535 4.97 -3.41 27.58
N ALA A 536 5.55 -2.31 27.09
CA ALA A 536 6.59 -1.56 27.78
C ALA A 536 6.08 -0.89 29.05
N GLU A 537 4.90 -0.26 29.00
CA GLU A 537 4.23 0.35 30.17
C GLU A 537 3.94 -0.68 31.25
N THR A 538 3.48 -1.88 30.88
CA THR A 538 3.27 -2.97 31.85
C THR A 538 4.54 -3.34 32.60
N ILE A 539 5.68 -3.36 31.92
CA ILE A 539 6.99 -3.63 32.57
C ILE A 539 7.38 -2.44 33.45
N LYS A 540 7.28 -1.22 32.94
CA LYS A 540 7.60 0.02 33.67
C LYS A 540 6.81 0.14 34.97
N LEU A 541 5.50 -0.11 34.93
CA LEU A 541 4.64 -0.08 36.13
C LEU A 541 5.08 -1.12 37.17
N ARG A 542 5.37 -2.38 36.75
CA ARG A 542 5.87 -3.39 37.67
C ARG A 542 7.20 -3.00 38.33
N MET A 543 8.10 -2.38 37.57
CA MET A 543 9.37 -1.88 38.09
C MET A 543 9.14 -0.73 39.08
N ALA A 544 8.30 0.24 38.72
CA ALA A 544 7.96 1.37 39.59
C ALA A 544 7.32 0.91 40.90
N ASP A 545 6.35 0.01 40.86
CA ASP A 545 5.68 -0.57 42.04
C ASP A 545 6.67 -1.26 43.00
N TYR A 546 7.62 -2.02 42.46
CA TYR A 546 8.64 -2.69 43.26
C TYR A 546 9.61 -1.72 43.89
N LEU A 547 10.14 -0.78 43.08
CA LEU A 547 11.09 0.24 43.59
C LEU A 547 10.43 1.16 44.61
N ALA A 548 9.17 1.52 44.41
CA ALA A 548 8.40 2.28 45.38
C ALA A 548 8.32 1.58 46.76
N LYS A 549 8.06 0.28 46.77
CA LYS A 549 8.06 -0.53 48.00
C LYS A 549 9.46 -0.61 48.62
N LEU A 550 10.51 -0.79 47.81
CA LEU A 550 11.88 -0.92 48.28
C LEU A 550 12.40 0.37 48.90
N TYR A 551 12.02 1.52 48.33
CA TYR A 551 12.47 2.85 48.75
C TYR A 551 11.44 3.64 49.54
N GLN A 552 10.31 3.02 49.95
CA GLN A 552 9.22 3.59 50.71
C GLN A 552 8.70 4.91 50.08
N SER A 553 8.45 4.88 48.79
CA SER A 553 7.95 6.02 48.01
C SER A 553 6.66 5.68 47.25
N CYS A 554 6.12 6.64 46.50
CA CYS A 554 4.97 6.42 45.61
C CYS A 554 5.44 5.98 44.21
N ALA A 555 4.77 5.01 43.60
CA ALA A 555 5.12 4.51 42.26
C ALA A 555 4.92 5.58 41.16
N ASP A 556 3.89 6.41 41.28
CA ASP A 556 3.58 7.47 40.34
C ASP A 556 4.63 8.60 40.32
N ASP A 557 5.40 8.74 41.41
CA ASP A 557 6.45 9.75 41.52
C ASP A 557 7.83 9.27 41.06
N ILE A 558 7.94 8.03 40.56
CA ILE A 558 9.18 7.47 40.02
C ILE A 558 9.30 7.82 38.54
N ASP A 559 10.30 8.60 38.19
CA ASP A 559 10.54 9.03 36.82
C ASP A 559 11.59 8.14 36.12
N PHE A 560 11.31 7.79 34.85
CA PHE A 560 12.21 7.05 33.97
C PHE A 560 12.66 8.01 32.88
N SER A 561 13.84 8.57 33.03
CA SER A 561 14.35 9.56 32.09
C SER A 561 15.88 9.50 31.96
N SER A 562 16.39 9.88 30.78
CA SER A 562 17.82 10.01 30.50
C SER A 562 18.68 8.79 30.89
N GLY A 563 18.15 7.57 30.67
CA GLY A 563 18.83 6.32 31.01
C GLY A 563 18.88 5.99 32.49
N SER A 564 18.10 6.68 33.30
CA SER A 564 18.05 6.58 34.76
C SER A 564 16.63 6.41 35.27
N VAL A 565 16.52 5.87 36.48
CA VAL A 565 15.28 5.85 37.28
C VAL A 565 15.47 6.77 38.47
N ILE A 566 14.69 7.83 38.53
CA ILE A 566 14.79 8.90 39.54
C ILE A 566 13.72 8.67 40.60
N LEU A 567 14.13 8.47 41.84
CA LEU A 567 13.26 8.29 42.97
C LEU A 567 12.81 9.64 43.53
N PRO A 568 11.65 9.73 44.21
CA PRO A 568 11.15 10.97 44.81
C PRO A 568 12.10 11.61 45.84
N SER A 569 13.00 10.80 46.43
CA SER A 569 14.05 11.29 47.32
C SER A 569 15.14 12.11 46.59
N GLY A 570 15.13 12.15 45.26
CA GLY A 570 16.19 12.72 44.43
C GLY A 570 17.34 11.73 44.15
N GLN A 571 17.32 10.54 44.70
CA GLN A 571 18.27 9.47 44.36
C GLN A 571 18.04 9.00 42.92
N SER A 572 19.11 8.92 42.14
CA SER A 572 19.09 8.39 40.76
C SER A 572 19.78 7.03 40.71
N LEU A 573 19.10 6.07 40.11
CA LEU A 573 19.65 4.76 39.77
C LEU A 573 19.87 4.73 38.25
N SER A 574 20.95 4.16 37.77
CA SER A 574 21.03 3.82 36.35
C SER A 574 19.88 2.84 36.00
N PHE A 575 19.40 2.85 34.79
CA PHE A 575 18.35 1.90 34.35
C PHE A 575 18.77 0.43 34.63
N SER A 576 20.03 0.09 34.37
CA SER A 576 20.58 -1.24 34.66
C SER A 576 20.56 -1.61 36.15
N GLU A 577 20.85 -0.66 37.05
CA GLU A 577 20.77 -0.89 38.50
C GLU A 577 19.32 -1.13 38.94
N ALA A 578 18.38 -0.32 38.46
CA ALA A 578 16.96 -0.47 38.73
C ALA A 578 16.44 -1.84 38.23
N VAL A 579 16.83 -2.23 37.00
CA VAL A 579 16.49 -3.54 36.42
C VAL A 579 17.05 -4.68 37.27
N ASN A 580 18.31 -4.61 37.71
CA ASN A 580 18.92 -5.64 38.56
C ASN A 580 18.20 -5.77 39.91
N GLN A 581 17.85 -4.65 40.55
CA GLN A 581 17.06 -4.69 41.80
C GLN A 581 15.72 -5.36 41.58
N CYS A 582 15.01 -5.02 40.52
CA CYS A 582 13.73 -5.66 40.15
C CYS A 582 13.92 -7.17 39.90
N HIS A 583 14.98 -7.57 39.19
CA HIS A 583 15.28 -8.98 38.95
C HIS A 583 15.54 -9.75 40.25
N MET A 584 16.37 -9.18 41.14
CA MET A 584 16.60 -9.76 42.47
C MET A 584 15.33 -9.83 43.32
N GLY A 585 14.41 -8.89 43.12
CA GLY A 585 13.08 -8.89 43.69
C GLY A 585 12.08 -9.84 43.05
N ARG A 586 12.51 -10.61 42.04
CA ARG A 586 11.70 -11.57 41.27
C ARG A 586 10.53 -10.92 40.54
N ILE A 587 10.75 -9.71 40.02
CA ILE A 587 9.77 -8.99 39.19
C ILE A 587 9.94 -9.42 37.74
N SER A 588 8.82 -9.70 37.08
CA SER A 588 8.83 -10.07 35.66
C SER A 588 9.19 -8.87 34.79
N LEU A 589 10.28 -8.98 34.03
CA LEU A 589 10.81 -7.98 33.10
C LEU A 589 10.43 -8.31 31.65
N SER A 590 9.39 -9.06 31.43
CA SER A 590 8.85 -9.44 30.15
C SER A 590 7.34 -9.25 30.11
N SER A 591 6.82 -8.74 28.99
CA SER A 591 5.38 -8.61 28.78
C SER A 591 5.01 -8.69 27.32
N THR A 592 3.85 -9.27 27.02
CA THR A 592 3.15 -9.08 25.76
C THR A 592 2.26 -7.85 25.87
N GLY A 593 2.00 -7.19 24.74
CA GLY A 593 1.01 -6.13 24.60
C GLY A 593 0.09 -6.43 23.44
N PHE A 594 -1.14 -5.99 23.54
CA PHE A 594 -2.17 -6.14 22.51
C PHE A 594 -2.93 -4.84 22.34
N TYR A 595 -3.24 -4.49 21.07
CA TYR A 595 -4.06 -3.33 20.73
C TYR A 595 -5.06 -3.71 19.65
N SER A 596 -6.27 -3.20 19.77
CA SER A 596 -7.30 -3.18 18.73
C SER A 596 -7.82 -1.76 18.59
N THR A 597 -8.01 -1.31 17.35
CA THR A 597 -8.51 0.03 17.05
C THR A 597 -9.94 0.19 17.56
N PRO A 598 -10.22 1.20 18.40
CA PRO A 598 -11.56 1.40 18.96
C PRO A 598 -12.51 2.07 17.94
N GLU A 599 -13.80 2.08 18.25
CA GLU A 599 -14.85 2.89 17.61
C GLU A 599 -15.10 2.66 16.12
N ILE A 600 -14.47 1.67 15.49
CA ILE A 600 -14.68 1.35 14.09
C ILE A 600 -15.76 0.30 13.90
N HIS A 601 -16.63 0.49 12.92
CA HIS A 601 -17.65 -0.48 12.54
C HIS A 601 -17.98 -0.38 11.04
N TRP A 602 -18.34 -1.49 10.45
CA TRP A 602 -18.66 -1.58 9.03
C TRP A 602 -19.66 -2.71 8.77
N ASP A 603 -20.67 -2.46 7.93
CA ASP A 603 -21.58 -3.49 7.43
C ASP A 603 -21.34 -3.68 5.92
N ASP A 604 -20.85 -4.86 5.57
CA ASP A 604 -20.57 -5.24 4.16
C ASP A 604 -21.84 -5.34 3.29
N ASN A 605 -23.01 -5.55 3.89
CA ASN A 605 -24.26 -5.72 3.12
C ASN A 605 -24.86 -4.38 2.71
N SER A 606 -24.89 -3.43 3.63
CA SER A 606 -25.41 -2.07 3.38
C SER A 606 -24.34 -1.12 2.86
N LEU A 607 -23.06 -1.48 2.95
CA LEU A 607 -21.89 -0.63 2.66
C LEU A 607 -21.91 0.67 3.48
N THR A 608 -22.32 0.58 4.75
CA THR A 608 -22.42 1.73 5.66
C THR A 608 -21.70 1.50 6.97
N GLY A 609 -21.32 2.58 7.64
CA GLY A 609 -20.66 2.56 8.94
C GLY A 609 -19.60 3.63 9.11
N SER A 610 -18.75 3.43 10.11
CA SER A 610 -17.55 4.25 10.37
C SER A 610 -16.32 3.35 10.33
N PRO A 611 -15.86 2.93 9.12
CA PRO A 611 -14.77 1.97 9.01
C PRO A 611 -13.41 2.58 9.33
N TYR A 612 -13.27 3.90 9.31
CA TYR A 612 -12.00 4.60 9.48
C TYR A 612 -11.91 5.26 10.84
N TYR A 613 -10.81 5.01 11.56
CA TYR A 613 -10.58 5.57 12.88
C TYR A 613 -10.35 7.09 12.82
N TYR A 614 -9.68 7.54 11.75
CA TYR A 614 -9.47 8.96 11.43
C TYR A 614 -9.18 9.12 9.93
N PHE A 615 -9.11 10.37 9.48
CA PHE A 615 -8.66 10.70 8.13
C PHE A 615 -7.28 11.36 8.16
N ALA A 616 -6.41 10.92 7.24
CA ALA A 616 -5.17 11.62 6.93
C ALA A 616 -5.41 12.61 5.80
N TYR A 617 -4.87 13.82 5.91
CA TYR A 617 -5.08 14.91 4.98
C TYR A 617 -3.78 15.34 4.32
N GLY A 618 -3.89 15.85 3.10
CA GLY A 618 -2.76 16.43 2.39
C GLY A 618 -3.24 17.24 1.20
N VAL A 619 -2.40 18.17 0.77
CA VAL A 619 -2.64 18.99 -0.43
C VAL A 619 -1.37 19.08 -1.26
N ALA A 620 -1.50 19.04 -2.59
CA ALA A 620 -0.39 19.21 -3.52
C ALA A 620 -0.74 20.17 -4.65
N LEU A 621 0.26 20.92 -5.09
CA LEU A 621 0.22 21.79 -6.26
C LEU A 621 1.36 21.42 -7.19
N SER A 622 1.03 20.94 -8.40
CA SER A 622 2.01 20.58 -9.42
C SER A 622 1.96 21.51 -10.61
N GLU A 623 3.12 21.90 -11.11
CA GLU A 623 3.29 22.62 -12.36
C GLU A 623 4.00 21.72 -13.38
N VAL A 624 3.45 21.63 -14.58
CA VAL A 624 4.00 20.83 -15.66
C VAL A 624 4.27 21.66 -16.90
N ILE A 625 5.11 21.13 -17.78
CA ILE A 625 5.27 21.58 -19.17
C ILE A 625 4.96 20.44 -20.10
N VAL A 626 4.22 20.71 -21.17
CA VAL A 626 3.85 19.78 -22.23
C VAL A 626 4.35 20.31 -23.55
N ASP A 627 5.04 19.48 -24.33
CA ASP A 627 5.39 19.76 -25.73
C ASP A 627 4.25 19.28 -26.64
N THR A 628 3.56 20.21 -27.30
CA THR A 628 2.37 19.90 -28.12
C THR A 628 2.67 19.25 -29.47
N LEU A 629 3.94 19.10 -29.84
CA LEU A 629 4.38 18.43 -31.06
C LEU A 629 4.75 16.96 -30.81
N THR A 630 5.23 16.63 -29.60
CA THR A 630 5.69 15.28 -29.26
C THR A 630 4.81 14.60 -28.21
N GLY A 631 4.00 15.36 -27.47
CA GLY A 631 3.26 14.87 -26.31
C GLY A 631 4.12 14.70 -25.06
N GLU A 632 5.43 14.93 -25.11
CA GLU A 632 6.28 14.84 -23.91
C GLU A 632 5.81 15.81 -22.83
N SER A 633 5.79 15.32 -21.60
CA SER A 633 5.43 16.10 -20.42
C SER A 633 6.52 15.99 -19.35
N ARG A 634 6.65 17.03 -18.54
CA ARG A 634 7.56 17.04 -17.40
C ARG A 634 6.96 17.83 -16.24
N VAL A 635 7.05 17.28 -15.03
CA VAL A 635 6.75 18.02 -13.81
C VAL A 635 7.91 18.95 -13.50
N LEU A 636 7.65 20.25 -13.48
CA LEU A 636 8.65 21.27 -13.22
C LEU A 636 8.83 21.53 -11.73
N ARG A 637 7.70 21.62 -11.02
CA ARG A 637 7.64 21.91 -9.59
C ARG A 637 6.44 21.23 -8.95
N ALA A 638 6.65 20.73 -7.73
CA ALA A 638 5.57 20.28 -6.86
C ALA A 638 5.77 20.86 -5.45
N ASP A 639 4.69 21.41 -4.90
CA ASP A 639 4.60 21.89 -3.53
C ASP A 639 3.58 21.03 -2.80
N ILE A 640 3.96 20.47 -1.65
CA ILE A 640 3.16 19.51 -0.88
C ILE A 640 3.13 19.93 0.60
N LEU A 641 1.93 19.95 1.17
CA LEU A 641 1.71 20.08 2.61
C LEU A 641 0.88 18.88 3.07
N HIS A 642 1.44 18.07 3.98
CA HIS A 642 0.83 16.82 4.44
C HIS A 642 0.69 16.78 5.96
N ASP A 643 -0.45 16.30 6.45
CA ASP A 643 -0.74 16.13 7.87
C ASP A 643 -0.29 14.75 8.35
N ALA A 644 0.79 14.73 9.13
CA ALA A 644 1.31 13.56 9.83
C ALA A 644 0.92 13.52 11.32
N GLY A 645 0.04 14.42 11.75
CA GLY A 645 -0.21 14.65 13.19
C GLY A 645 1.08 15.07 13.90
N HIS A 646 1.27 14.66 15.15
CA HIS A 646 2.55 14.77 15.82
C HIS A 646 3.49 13.67 15.30
N SER A 647 4.31 14.01 14.30
CA SER A 647 5.21 13.05 13.66
C SER A 647 6.18 12.43 14.66
N ILE A 648 6.22 11.10 14.71
CA ILE A 648 7.17 10.35 15.55
C ILE A 648 8.59 10.48 14.99
N ASN A 649 8.73 10.50 13.65
CA ASN A 649 10.00 10.67 12.96
C ASN A 649 9.82 11.51 11.69
N PRO A 650 10.03 12.83 11.76
CA PRO A 650 9.75 13.73 10.64
C PRO A 650 10.57 13.46 9.37
N ALA A 651 11.78 12.92 9.51
CA ALA A 651 12.62 12.62 8.35
C ALA A 651 12.06 11.44 7.56
N LEU A 652 11.63 10.36 8.25
CA LEU A 652 11.00 9.21 7.63
C LEU A 652 9.64 9.58 7.01
N ASP A 653 8.85 10.40 7.70
CA ASP A 653 7.53 10.82 7.21
C ASP A 653 7.65 11.66 5.93
N LYS A 654 8.58 12.61 5.87
CA LYS A 654 8.87 13.36 4.63
C LYS A 654 9.29 12.44 3.50
N GLY A 655 10.17 11.47 3.77
CA GLY A 655 10.59 10.48 2.78
C GLY A 655 9.42 9.65 2.24
N GLN A 656 8.44 9.30 3.09
CA GLN A 656 7.22 8.60 2.67
C GLN A 656 6.32 9.49 1.80
N VAL A 657 6.22 10.79 2.10
CA VAL A 657 5.45 11.75 1.28
C VAL A 657 6.10 11.92 -0.10
N GLU A 658 7.42 12.13 -0.15
CA GLU A 658 8.17 12.27 -1.40
C GLU A 658 8.06 11.01 -2.27
N GLY A 659 8.31 9.84 -1.69
CA GLY A 659 8.24 8.56 -2.40
C GLY A 659 6.83 8.22 -2.88
N GLY A 660 5.80 8.52 -2.07
CA GLY A 660 4.40 8.32 -2.46
C GLY A 660 3.99 9.20 -3.63
N PHE A 661 4.33 10.48 -3.58
CA PHE A 661 4.06 11.43 -4.66
C PHE A 661 4.69 11.00 -5.98
N VAL A 662 5.99 10.67 -5.98
CA VAL A 662 6.71 10.24 -7.20
C VAL A 662 6.10 8.96 -7.77
N GLN A 663 5.73 8.00 -6.91
CA GLN A 663 5.07 6.77 -7.35
C GLN A 663 3.68 7.05 -7.95
N GLY A 664 2.92 7.99 -7.40
CA GLY A 664 1.64 8.43 -7.96
C GLY A 664 1.78 9.15 -9.29
N VAL A 665 2.82 9.96 -9.46
CA VAL A 665 3.15 10.59 -10.76
C VAL A 665 3.50 9.52 -11.79
N GLY A 666 4.32 8.53 -11.44
CA GLY A 666 4.67 7.42 -12.33
C GLY A 666 3.45 6.67 -12.82
N TRP A 667 2.54 6.28 -11.92
CA TRP A 667 1.27 5.62 -12.25
C TRP A 667 0.45 6.38 -13.30
N LEU A 668 0.42 7.71 -13.19
CA LEU A 668 -0.46 8.54 -14.01
C LEU A 668 0.23 9.10 -15.27
N THR A 669 1.53 8.81 -15.48
CA THR A 669 2.29 9.38 -16.61
C THR A 669 3.05 8.36 -17.44
N THR A 670 3.95 7.57 -16.85
CA THR A 670 4.92 6.76 -17.60
C THR A 670 4.77 5.26 -17.40
N GLU A 671 4.15 4.83 -16.33
CA GLU A 671 3.98 3.42 -16.01
C GLU A 671 2.76 2.84 -16.74
N GLU A 672 2.99 2.05 -17.77
CA GLU A 672 1.94 1.48 -18.62
C GLU A 672 2.06 -0.04 -18.70
N LEU A 673 0.98 -0.73 -18.33
CA LEU A 673 0.84 -2.19 -18.48
C LEU A 673 0.12 -2.50 -19.80
N MET A 674 0.82 -3.14 -20.71
CA MET A 674 0.30 -3.51 -22.04
C MET A 674 0.18 -5.02 -22.14
N TYR A 675 -1.02 -5.48 -22.50
CA TYR A 675 -1.31 -6.87 -22.82
C TYR A 675 -1.57 -7.00 -24.31
N ASP A 676 -1.08 -8.09 -24.92
CA ASP A 676 -1.42 -8.41 -26.30
C ASP A 676 -2.85 -9.02 -26.40
N ASP A 677 -3.32 -9.25 -27.60
CA ASP A 677 -4.65 -9.84 -27.87
C ASP A 677 -4.79 -11.28 -27.32
N ARG A 678 -3.69 -11.93 -26.96
CA ARG A 678 -3.63 -13.25 -26.36
C ARG A 678 -3.55 -13.20 -24.83
N GLY A 679 -3.51 -12.00 -24.24
CA GLY A 679 -3.44 -11.77 -22.80
C GLY A 679 -2.03 -11.94 -22.20
N ALA A 680 -0.98 -11.96 -23.03
CA ALA A 680 0.40 -11.92 -22.54
C ALA A 680 0.77 -10.50 -22.16
N LEU A 681 1.38 -10.31 -20.99
CA LEU A 681 1.92 -9.03 -20.56
C LEU A 681 3.18 -8.70 -21.37
N MET A 682 3.13 -7.64 -22.18
CA MET A 682 4.23 -7.22 -23.04
C MET A 682 5.27 -6.36 -22.30
N THR A 683 4.83 -5.64 -21.25
CA THR A 683 5.67 -4.75 -20.46
C THR A 683 6.10 -5.44 -19.16
N HIS A 684 6.76 -6.61 -19.27
CA HIS A 684 7.14 -7.46 -18.13
C HIS A 684 8.62 -7.32 -17.72
N ALA A 685 9.33 -6.31 -18.21
CA ALA A 685 10.76 -6.15 -17.94
C ALA A 685 11.12 -4.68 -17.68
N PRO A 686 12.22 -4.39 -16.97
CA PRO A 686 12.69 -3.00 -16.76
C PRO A 686 12.95 -2.21 -18.03
N SER A 687 13.22 -2.91 -19.14
CA SER A 687 13.41 -2.31 -20.47
C SER A 687 12.12 -1.86 -21.15
N THR A 688 10.97 -2.42 -20.74
CA THR A 688 9.66 -2.18 -21.37
C THR A 688 8.67 -1.49 -20.44
N TYR A 689 8.86 -1.55 -19.12
CA TYR A 689 8.04 -0.88 -18.11
C TYR A 689 8.81 0.29 -17.48
N LYS A 690 8.31 1.50 -17.64
CA LYS A 690 9.03 2.74 -17.30
C LYS A 690 8.57 3.32 -15.98
N ILE A 691 9.29 3.03 -14.89
CA ILE A 691 9.14 3.76 -13.63
C ILE A 691 9.85 5.13 -13.70
N PRO A 692 9.47 6.13 -12.87
CA PRO A 692 10.21 7.37 -12.77
C PRO A 692 11.67 7.16 -12.37
N ALA A 693 12.59 7.70 -13.19
CA ALA A 693 14.02 7.73 -12.88
C ALA A 693 14.36 8.97 -12.04
N CYS A 694 15.59 9.04 -11.51
CA CYS A 694 16.08 10.21 -10.78
C CYS A 694 15.96 11.52 -11.57
N SER A 695 16.09 11.45 -12.91
CA SER A 695 15.93 12.60 -13.82
C SER A 695 14.47 13.08 -13.96
N ASP A 696 13.50 12.22 -13.64
CA ASP A 696 12.06 12.52 -13.77
C ASP A 696 11.51 13.23 -12.52
N ARG A 697 12.27 13.25 -11.42
CA ARG A 697 11.94 14.03 -10.23
C ARG A 697 11.78 15.52 -10.61
N PRO A 698 10.75 16.21 -10.09
CA PRO A 698 10.63 17.66 -10.25
C PRO A 698 11.91 18.39 -9.84
N LYS A 699 12.32 19.40 -10.59
CA LYS A 699 13.48 20.23 -10.22
C LYS A 699 13.28 20.88 -8.85
N GLU A 700 12.06 21.31 -8.57
CA GLU A 700 11.62 21.82 -7.29
C GLU A 700 10.57 20.88 -6.70
N LEU A 701 10.95 20.09 -5.72
CA LEU A 701 10.04 19.30 -4.88
C LEU A 701 10.11 19.83 -3.47
N ARG A 702 9.07 20.50 -3.04
CA ARG A 702 8.96 21.12 -1.71
C ARG A 702 7.92 20.34 -0.90
N VAL A 703 8.39 19.67 0.16
CA VAL A 703 7.53 18.90 1.06
C VAL A 703 7.61 19.47 2.45
N SER A 704 6.45 19.81 3.02
CA SER A 704 6.29 20.22 4.39
C SER A 704 5.29 19.34 5.12
N LEU A 705 5.55 19.05 6.39
CA LEU A 705 4.56 18.48 7.28
C LEU A 705 3.77 19.62 7.92
N TYR A 706 2.45 19.42 8.07
CA TYR A 706 1.58 20.37 8.74
C TYR A 706 1.91 20.41 10.24
N ASP A 707 2.13 21.60 10.76
CA ASP A 707 2.36 21.84 12.19
C ASP A 707 1.04 22.25 12.85
N GLY A 708 0.29 21.27 13.34
CA GLY A 708 -1.02 21.43 13.95
C GLY A 708 -1.11 20.76 15.32
N GLU A 709 -2.34 20.67 15.85
CA GLU A 709 -2.62 20.13 17.19
C GLU A 709 -2.46 18.58 17.30
N GLY A 710 -2.00 17.91 16.26
CA GLY A 710 -1.92 16.45 16.19
C GLY A 710 -3.26 15.81 15.84
N ASN A 711 -3.31 14.47 15.90
CA ASN A 711 -4.53 13.71 15.62
C ASN A 711 -5.60 13.99 16.68
N GLN A 712 -6.84 14.19 16.26
CA GLN A 712 -7.97 14.32 17.18
C GLN A 712 -8.36 12.98 17.82
N SER A 713 -8.11 11.86 17.11
CA SER A 713 -8.25 10.51 17.66
C SER A 713 -7.04 10.14 18.51
N GLU A 714 -7.26 9.27 19.50
CA GLU A 714 -6.21 8.80 20.43
C GLU A 714 -5.30 7.75 19.75
N THR A 715 -4.50 8.21 18.80
CA THR A 715 -3.44 7.42 18.18
C THR A 715 -2.14 7.51 18.96
N ILE A 716 -1.17 6.65 18.64
CA ILE A 716 0.15 6.68 19.26
C ILE A 716 0.80 8.06 19.10
N HIS A 717 1.08 8.73 20.22
CA HIS A 717 1.59 10.11 20.29
C HIS A 717 0.79 11.12 19.44
N ARG A 718 -0.49 10.89 19.16
CA ARG A 718 -1.34 11.71 18.28
C ARG A 718 -0.77 11.88 16.86
N SER A 719 -0.01 10.88 16.38
CA SER A 719 0.50 10.82 15.01
C SER A 719 -0.59 10.42 14.02
N LYS A 720 -0.35 10.69 12.73
CA LYS A 720 -1.19 10.23 11.61
C LYS A 720 -0.37 9.45 10.60
N ALA A 721 -1.01 8.55 9.90
CA ALA A 721 -0.42 7.70 8.89
C ALA A 721 0.04 8.47 7.65
N VAL A 722 1.20 8.08 7.12
CA VAL A 722 1.82 8.67 5.90
C VAL A 722 2.14 7.62 4.83
N GLY A 723 1.67 6.37 5.02
CA GLY A 723 2.02 5.27 4.12
C GLY A 723 1.38 5.39 2.75
N GLU A 724 0.05 5.48 2.67
CA GLU A 724 -0.73 5.47 1.44
C GLU A 724 -1.15 6.86 0.94
N PRO A 725 -1.62 7.80 1.81
CA PRO A 725 -2.23 9.05 1.36
C PRO A 725 -1.37 9.87 0.38
N PRO A 726 -0.04 9.92 0.51
CA PRO A 726 0.80 10.71 -0.39
C PRO A 726 0.79 10.27 -1.85
N LEU A 727 0.44 9.02 -2.16
CA LEU A 727 0.35 8.54 -3.55
C LEU A 727 -0.66 9.34 -4.35
N MET A 728 -1.84 9.61 -3.78
CA MET A 728 -2.91 10.35 -4.44
C MET A 728 -2.55 11.80 -4.75
N LEU A 729 -1.60 12.39 -4.03
CA LEU A 729 -1.07 13.74 -4.32
C LEU A 729 -0.48 13.83 -5.73
N GLY A 730 -0.02 12.70 -6.31
CA GLY A 730 0.43 12.59 -7.70
C GLY A 730 -0.65 12.92 -8.75
N ILE A 731 -1.95 12.86 -8.39
CA ILE A 731 -3.07 13.25 -9.25
C ILE A 731 -2.94 14.74 -9.64
N SER A 732 -2.31 15.58 -8.81
CA SER A 732 -2.05 17.00 -9.14
C SER A 732 -1.24 17.16 -10.43
N ALA A 733 -0.31 16.25 -10.73
CA ALA A 733 0.47 16.29 -11.97
C ALA A 733 -0.40 15.92 -13.18
N PHE A 734 -1.29 14.93 -13.04
CA PHE A 734 -2.23 14.55 -14.09
C PHE A 734 -3.24 15.66 -14.39
N SER A 735 -3.79 16.31 -13.35
CA SER A 735 -4.63 17.50 -13.51
C SER A 735 -3.89 18.66 -14.18
N ALA A 736 -2.60 18.86 -13.85
CA ALA A 736 -1.78 19.89 -14.48
C ALA A 736 -1.53 19.61 -15.97
N ILE A 737 -1.33 18.35 -16.37
CA ILE A 737 -1.24 17.96 -17.79
C ILE A 737 -2.56 18.26 -18.50
N SER A 738 -3.69 17.90 -17.90
CA SER A 738 -5.03 18.21 -18.44
C SER A 738 -5.26 19.72 -18.62
N ASP A 739 -4.79 20.54 -17.64
CA ASP A 739 -4.87 22.01 -17.70
C ASP A 739 -4.00 22.57 -18.86
N ALA A 740 -2.80 22.02 -19.06
CA ALA A 740 -1.93 22.41 -20.19
C ALA A 740 -2.60 22.10 -21.55
N ILE A 741 -3.22 20.91 -21.69
CA ILE A 741 -3.92 20.49 -22.91
C ILE A 741 -5.17 21.35 -23.14
N ARG A 742 -5.95 21.65 -22.11
CA ARG A 742 -7.15 22.51 -22.20
C ARG A 742 -6.84 23.86 -22.86
N GLY A 743 -5.67 24.41 -22.58
CA GLY A 743 -5.22 25.65 -23.19
C GLY A 743 -4.86 25.55 -24.67
N CYS A 744 -4.87 24.37 -25.31
CA CYS A 744 -4.56 24.18 -26.73
C CYS A 744 -5.73 24.43 -27.67
N ALA A 745 -6.97 24.38 -27.18
CA ALA A 745 -8.19 24.63 -27.95
C ALA A 745 -8.83 25.96 -27.56
N LYS A 746 -9.67 26.48 -28.47
CA LYS A 746 -10.49 27.68 -28.21
C LYS A 746 -11.83 27.37 -27.54
N SER A 747 -12.20 26.09 -27.47
CA SER A 747 -13.47 25.64 -26.91
C SER A 747 -13.41 25.50 -25.38
N ALA A 748 -14.57 25.66 -24.71
CA ALA A 748 -14.77 25.41 -23.29
C ALA A 748 -14.97 23.91 -22.98
N VAL A 749 -14.48 23.01 -23.86
CA VAL A 749 -14.59 21.57 -23.70
C VAL A 749 -13.41 21.07 -22.86
N PHE A 750 -13.67 20.16 -21.94
CA PHE A 750 -12.62 19.52 -21.14
C PHE A 750 -11.92 18.40 -21.95
N PRO A 751 -10.58 18.30 -21.94
CA PRO A 751 -9.87 17.28 -22.72
C PRO A 751 -10.13 15.87 -22.19
N LYS A 752 -10.34 14.91 -23.09
CA LYS A 752 -10.57 13.49 -22.76
C LYS A 752 -9.22 12.75 -22.62
N LEU A 753 -8.44 13.12 -21.62
CA LEU A 753 -7.17 12.47 -21.34
C LEU A 753 -7.37 11.26 -20.41
N ASP A 754 -6.95 10.07 -20.83
CA ASP A 754 -6.90 8.87 -20.01
C ASP A 754 -5.55 8.71 -19.31
N ALA A 755 -5.50 7.94 -18.22
CA ALA A 755 -4.26 7.64 -17.50
C ALA A 755 -3.74 6.21 -17.83
N PRO A 756 -2.40 6.02 -17.90
CA PRO A 756 -1.34 7.01 -17.76
C PRO A 756 -1.30 7.99 -18.94
N ALA A 757 -1.00 9.26 -18.66
CA ALA A 757 -0.82 10.31 -19.67
C ALA A 757 0.55 10.15 -20.36
N THR A 758 0.71 9.09 -21.15
CA THR A 758 1.90 8.88 -21.98
C THR A 758 2.02 9.94 -23.05
N ALA A 759 3.22 10.11 -23.62
CA ALA A 759 3.43 11.09 -24.69
C ALA A 759 2.47 10.87 -25.88
N GLU A 760 2.21 9.62 -26.26
CA GLU A 760 1.25 9.26 -27.30
C GLU A 760 -0.17 9.72 -26.93
N ARG A 761 -0.67 9.38 -25.74
CA ARG A 761 -2.02 9.78 -25.28
C ARG A 761 -2.18 11.29 -25.19
N ILE A 762 -1.17 11.99 -24.69
CA ILE A 762 -1.17 13.46 -24.64
C ILE A 762 -1.28 14.02 -26.07
N LEU A 763 -0.45 13.54 -27.01
CA LEU A 763 -0.44 14.02 -28.38
C LEU A 763 -1.77 13.76 -29.08
N MET A 764 -2.33 12.57 -28.96
CA MET A 764 -3.64 12.22 -29.53
C MET A 764 -4.75 13.06 -28.93
N THR A 765 -4.77 13.24 -27.60
CA THR A 765 -5.74 14.10 -26.91
C THR A 765 -5.65 15.56 -27.40
N ILE A 766 -4.44 16.10 -27.62
CA ILE A 766 -4.25 17.46 -28.15
C ILE A 766 -4.81 17.56 -29.58
N GLN A 767 -4.59 16.56 -30.43
CA GLN A 767 -5.10 16.55 -31.79
C GLN A 767 -6.61 16.53 -31.81
N GLU A 768 -7.24 15.64 -31.05
CA GLU A 768 -8.71 15.59 -30.92
C GLU A 768 -9.27 16.89 -30.36
N HIS A 769 -8.65 17.44 -29.32
CA HIS A 769 -9.09 18.65 -28.66
C HIS A 769 -9.02 19.89 -29.55
N LYS A 770 -8.04 19.97 -30.48
CA LYS A 770 -7.93 21.04 -31.46
C LYS A 770 -9.01 20.99 -32.55
N THR A 771 -9.64 19.84 -32.78
CA THR A 771 -10.69 19.66 -33.78
C THR A 771 -12.08 20.04 -33.25
N LEU A 772 -12.24 20.13 -31.92
CA LEU A 772 -13.44 20.56 -31.20
C LEU A 772 -13.47 22.09 -31.04
#